data_f99751d9ceff08249b0551222fd0fbda
#
_entry.id   f99751d9ceff08249b0551222fd0fbda
#
_cell.length_a   1.000
_cell.length_b   1.000
_cell.length_c   1.000
_cell.angle_alpha   90.00
_cell.angle_beta   90.00
_cell.angle_gamma   90.00
#
_symmetry.space_group_name_H-M   'P 1'
#
loop_
_entity.id
_entity.type
_entity.pdbx_description
1 polymer ?
#
loop_
_entity_poly.entity_id
_entity_poly.type
_entity_poly.pdbx_seq_one_letter_code
_entity_poly.pdbx_strand_id
1 'polypeptide(L)'
;MEPKKPPAGVSSFAKSEGLPLKKFAGLFKYRTHVTLSRVPDGAEGLVIGDLARDAGPRDGRPSLLVVCSDGLRMQRLEAALAFFAPDVHVLALPSWDCRPYDRVSPNPVVVARRMTTLSHLASPRERRKPIVVLTTVNAAGQRLPTRATMAAETFAAAAGGRADMKALVGWLEANGFERTSTVRDTGEYATRGGILDLFAPGSETPVRLDFFGDEIEQIRRFDPETQRTTGQLKRLEWVPMSEVTLTPDVVSRFRRNYLSTFGAATREDALYQAISDGRRYAGMEHWLPLFHDKLETIFDYCEGTRIVLDPQVDDALKERLADVADHFEARRDALDDTAPGTVPYKPLEPKLLHLTAEEWASRLADAVTTRLTPFALPDDRLDVVDCEGRQGRSFAAERAATDVNVFDAAISHLGELRAASRRVLLAAWSEGALDRLKQVLEDHGLGRTRRIASWPEAGLLEKGEIGLAVLGLEQGFELEDLAVVAEQDILGDRLIRAKKRKPKGSAFLTEVAGLAEGDLVVHVDHGIGRFIGLKTIQAAGAPHDCLELVYQGGDKLYLPVENIELLTRYGSDESDAQLDKLGGVAWGARKARMKKRIREIADQLIKTAAARLLRTAPRYTPPEGLYDEFRARFPYEETD
;
A
#
# COMPACT_ATOMS: atom_id res chain seq x y z
N MET A 1 -37.11 20.05 -22.79
CA MET A 1 -36.65 18.74 -23.26
C MET A 1 -36.32 17.92 -22.01
N GLU A 2 -37.23 17.04 -21.64
CA GLU A 2 -37.07 16.17 -20.48
C GLU A 2 -35.99 15.13 -20.73
N PRO A 3 -35.20 14.74 -19.71
CA PRO A 3 -34.21 13.65 -19.86
C PRO A 3 -34.96 12.32 -19.94
N LYS A 4 -34.69 11.57 -20.99
CA LYS A 4 -35.20 10.20 -21.20
C LYS A 4 -34.84 9.29 -20.03
N LYS A 5 -35.87 8.67 -19.42
CA LYS A 5 -35.73 7.55 -18.49
C LYS A 5 -34.88 6.44 -19.08
N PRO A 6 -33.96 5.84 -18.32
CA PRO A 6 -33.28 4.62 -18.75
C PRO A 6 -34.29 3.47 -18.89
N PRO A 7 -34.04 2.50 -19.79
CA PRO A 7 -34.96 1.40 -20.04
C PRO A 7 -35.10 0.54 -18.78
N ALA A 8 -36.35 0.30 -18.40
CA ALA A 8 -36.73 -0.69 -17.40
C ALA A 8 -36.39 -2.09 -17.95
N GLY A 9 -35.46 -2.79 -17.33
CA GLY A 9 -35.10 -4.14 -17.75
C GLY A 9 -33.74 -4.64 -17.25
N VAL A 10 -33.29 -4.27 -16.06
CA VAL A 10 -32.16 -4.97 -15.39
C VAL A 10 -32.57 -5.28 -13.95
N SER A 11 -33.55 -6.15 -13.82
CA SER A 11 -33.85 -6.81 -12.55
C SER A 11 -33.83 -8.33 -12.78
N SER A 12 -32.66 -8.84 -12.84
CA SER A 12 -32.22 -10.16 -12.34
C SER A 12 -30.71 -10.15 -12.57
N PHE A 13 -29.95 -9.76 -11.55
CA PHE A 13 -28.57 -10.21 -11.47
C PHE A 13 -28.67 -11.75 -11.59
N ALA A 14 -28.33 -12.26 -12.75
CA ALA A 14 -28.09 -13.66 -12.93
C ALA A 14 -27.14 -14.03 -11.78
N LYS A 15 -27.59 -14.92 -10.90
CA LYS A 15 -26.74 -15.48 -9.85
C LYS A 15 -25.55 -16.04 -10.60
N SER A 16 -24.40 -15.35 -10.48
CA SER A 16 -23.16 -15.90 -10.97
C SER A 16 -23.06 -17.27 -10.33
N GLU A 17 -23.10 -18.31 -11.12
CA GLU A 17 -22.83 -19.66 -10.65
C GLU A 17 -21.36 -19.64 -10.24
N GLY A 18 -21.13 -19.35 -8.94
CA GLY A 18 -19.80 -19.31 -8.36
C GLY A 18 -19.22 -20.71 -8.25
N LEU A 19 -17.98 -20.77 -7.84
CA LEU A 19 -17.25 -21.99 -7.50
C LEU A 19 -18.12 -23.01 -6.75
N PRO A 20 -17.71 -24.30 -6.74
CA PRO A 20 -18.32 -25.38 -5.97
C PRO A 20 -18.52 -25.08 -4.47
N LEU A 21 -18.11 -23.91 -3.97
CA LEU A 21 -18.42 -23.44 -2.61
C LEU A 21 -19.91 -23.46 -2.26
N LYS A 22 -20.81 -23.35 -3.26
CA LYS A 22 -22.24 -23.60 -3.05
C LYS A 22 -22.55 -25.03 -2.62
N LYS A 23 -21.76 -26.01 -3.07
CA LYS A 23 -21.86 -27.41 -2.61
C LYS A 23 -21.48 -27.54 -1.12
N PHE A 24 -20.79 -26.55 -0.56
CA PHE A 24 -20.20 -26.58 0.78
C PHE A 24 -20.81 -25.58 1.77
N ALA A 25 -21.79 -24.75 1.36
CA ALA A 25 -22.44 -23.76 2.24
C ALA A 25 -22.98 -24.35 3.55
N GLY A 26 -23.41 -25.62 3.54
CA GLY A 26 -23.82 -26.36 4.75
C GLY A 26 -22.64 -26.76 5.65
N LEU A 27 -21.46 -26.99 5.10
CA LEU A 27 -20.27 -27.43 5.85
C LEU A 27 -19.68 -26.30 6.70
N PHE A 28 -19.70 -25.06 6.19
CA PHE A 28 -19.18 -23.89 6.91
C PHE A 28 -20.04 -23.51 8.14
N LYS A 29 -21.31 -23.91 8.20
CA LYS A 29 -22.16 -23.66 9.36
C LYS A 29 -21.81 -24.50 10.58
N TYR A 30 -21.17 -25.65 10.39
CA TYR A 30 -20.96 -26.65 11.43
C TYR A 30 -19.50 -26.93 11.78
N ARG A 31 -18.53 -26.26 11.10
CA ARG A 31 -17.10 -26.48 11.32
C ARG A 31 -16.40 -25.19 11.70
N THR A 32 -15.63 -25.26 12.79
CA THR A 32 -14.83 -24.14 13.30
C THR A 32 -13.55 -23.96 12.47
N HIS A 33 -12.90 -25.07 12.09
CA HIS A 33 -11.65 -25.04 11.33
C HIS A 33 -11.83 -25.83 10.03
N VAL A 34 -11.51 -25.18 8.90
CA VAL A 34 -11.63 -25.77 7.56
C VAL A 34 -10.38 -25.42 6.77
N THR A 35 -9.87 -26.39 6.00
CA THR A 35 -8.81 -26.16 5.03
C THR A 35 -9.39 -26.29 3.61
N LEU A 36 -9.25 -25.24 2.80
CA LEU A 36 -9.54 -25.27 1.37
C LEU A 36 -8.29 -25.69 0.64
N SER A 37 -8.27 -26.91 0.13
CA SER A 37 -7.18 -27.49 -0.64
C SER A 37 -7.35 -27.22 -2.12
N ARG A 38 -6.26 -27.29 -2.89
CA ARG A 38 -6.21 -26.99 -4.32
C ARG A 38 -6.84 -25.63 -4.68
N VAL A 39 -6.49 -24.59 -3.91
CA VAL A 39 -6.75 -23.20 -4.27
C VAL A 39 -5.48 -22.66 -4.91
N PRO A 40 -5.39 -22.62 -6.25
CA PRO A 40 -4.18 -22.18 -6.93
C PRO A 40 -3.94 -20.69 -6.74
N ASP A 41 -2.68 -20.28 -6.82
CA ASP A 41 -2.32 -18.86 -6.79
C ASP A 41 -3.07 -18.10 -7.90
N GLY A 42 -3.64 -16.96 -7.54
CA GLY A 42 -4.48 -16.15 -8.41
C GLY A 42 -5.98 -16.42 -8.31
N ALA A 43 -6.40 -17.60 -7.83
CA ALA A 43 -7.82 -17.92 -7.60
C ALA A 43 -8.35 -17.45 -6.25
N GLU A 44 -7.47 -17.07 -5.30
CA GLU A 44 -7.86 -16.70 -3.94
C GLU A 44 -8.86 -15.55 -3.90
N GLY A 45 -8.72 -14.56 -4.80
CA GLY A 45 -9.64 -13.43 -4.87
C GLY A 45 -11.08 -13.87 -5.17
N LEU A 46 -11.25 -14.86 -6.04
CA LEU A 46 -12.54 -15.46 -6.35
C LEU A 46 -13.09 -16.25 -5.17
N VAL A 47 -12.26 -17.11 -4.57
CA VAL A 47 -12.62 -17.95 -3.42
C VAL A 47 -13.05 -17.09 -2.21
N ILE A 48 -12.24 -16.09 -1.87
CA ILE A 48 -12.53 -15.17 -0.75
C ILE A 48 -13.76 -14.31 -1.04
N GLY A 49 -13.94 -13.87 -2.29
CA GLY A 49 -15.15 -13.17 -2.71
C GLY A 49 -16.42 -14.00 -2.49
N ASP A 50 -16.39 -15.27 -2.87
CA ASP A 50 -17.52 -16.20 -2.67
C ASP A 50 -17.76 -16.52 -1.19
N LEU A 51 -16.69 -16.70 -0.40
CA LEU A 51 -16.82 -16.85 1.06
C LEU A 51 -17.45 -15.60 1.71
N ALA A 52 -17.08 -14.40 1.24
CA ALA A 52 -17.65 -13.15 1.75
C ALA A 52 -19.13 -13.01 1.40
N ARG A 53 -19.53 -13.42 0.18
CA ARG A 53 -20.94 -13.44 -0.26
C ARG A 53 -21.77 -14.46 0.55
N ASP A 54 -21.21 -15.64 0.81
CA ASP A 54 -21.88 -16.67 1.62
C ASP A 54 -22.07 -16.22 3.08
N ALA A 55 -21.06 -15.56 3.65
CA ALA A 55 -21.15 -14.96 4.98
C ALA A 55 -22.16 -13.81 5.03
N GLY A 56 -22.36 -13.11 3.91
CA GLY A 56 -23.27 -11.98 3.76
C GLY A 56 -22.86 -10.74 4.57
N PRO A 57 -23.62 -9.65 4.43
CA PRO A 57 -23.45 -8.48 5.27
C PRO A 57 -23.85 -8.81 6.72
N ARG A 58 -23.04 -8.35 7.68
CA ARG A 58 -23.28 -8.54 9.11
C ARG A 58 -23.40 -7.18 9.79
N ASP A 59 -24.38 -7.03 10.67
CA ASP A 59 -24.58 -5.80 11.42
C ASP A 59 -23.40 -5.55 12.37
N GLY A 60 -22.71 -4.43 12.12
CA GLY A 60 -21.60 -3.97 12.95
C GLY A 60 -20.30 -4.78 12.85
N ARG A 61 -20.23 -5.86 12.06
CA ARG A 61 -19.06 -6.75 11.96
C ARG A 61 -18.63 -6.98 10.50
N PRO A 62 -17.34 -7.21 10.22
CA PRO A 62 -16.91 -7.67 8.90
C PRO A 62 -17.40 -9.09 8.63
N SER A 63 -17.52 -9.43 7.36
CA SER A 63 -17.88 -10.79 6.91
C SER A 63 -16.69 -11.74 7.05
N LEU A 64 -15.49 -11.27 6.69
CA LEU A 64 -14.24 -12.01 6.77
C LEU A 64 -13.09 -11.13 7.27
N LEU A 65 -12.16 -11.74 7.99
CA LEU A 65 -10.81 -11.22 8.24
C LEU A 65 -9.82 -12.10 7.49
N VAL A 66 -9.06 -11.54 6.56
CA VAL A 66 -8.06 -12.28 5.77
C VAL A 66 -6.67 -11.84 6.20
N VAL A 67 -5.85 -12.79 6.63
CA VAL A 67 -4.48 -12.56 7.06
C VAL A 67 -3.53 -13.08 5.99
N CYS A 68 -2.83 -12.15 5.32
CA CYS A 68 -1.83 -12.44 4.30
C CYS A 68 -0.43 -12.55 4.93
N SER A 69 0.44 -13.33 4.32
CA SER A 69 1.84 -13.48 4.75
C SER A 69 2.60 -12.14 4.74
N ASP A 70 2.39 -11.31 3.71
CA ASP A 70 3.09 -10.05 3.52
C ASP A 70 2.25 -8.97 2.80
N GLY A 71 2.83 -7.77 2.69
CA GLY A 71 2.16 -6.62 2.06
C GLY A 71 1.97 -6.75 0.55
N LEU A 72 2.86 -7.46 -0.16
CA LEU A 72 2.73 -7.67 -1.60
C LEU A 72 1.57 -8.62 -1.91
N ARG A 73 1.48 -9.71 -1.15
CA ARG A 73 0.38 -10.66 -1.23
C ARG A 73 -0.96 -9.97 -0.94
N MET A 74 -1.01 -9.14 0.10
CA MET A 74 -2.20 -8.35 0.43
C MET A 74 -2.63 -7.43 -0.72
N GLN A 75 -1.69 -6.71 -1.35
CA GLN A 75 -1.99 -5.83 -2.50
C GLN A 75 -2.51 -6.61 -3.71
N ARG A 76 -1.94 -7.77 -4.01
CA ARG A 76 -2.40 -8.64 -5.11
C ARG A 76 -3.82 -9.13 -4.84
N LEU A 77 -4.08 -9.55 -3.62
CA LEU A 77 -5.41 -10.01 -3.22
C LEU A 77 -6.44 -8.88 -3.25
N GLU A 78 -6.07 -7.66 -2.85
CA GLU A 78 -6.92 -6.47 -2.97
C GLU A 78 -7.31 -6.21 -4.43
N ALA A 79 -6.35 -6.26 -5.35
CA ALA A 79 -6.61 -6.11 -6.78
C ALA A 79 -7.46 -7.26 -7.36
N ALA A 80 -7.20 -8.50 -6.94
CA ALA A 80 -7.98 -9.66 -7.34
C ALA A 80 -9.43 -9.56 -6.85
N LEU A 81 -9.66 -9.14 -5.59
CA LEU A 81 -11.01 -8.91 -5.05
C LEU A 81 -11.75 -7.79 -5.78
N ALA A 82 -11.05 -6.72 -6.16
CA ALA A 82 -11.67 -5.65 -6.95
C ALA A 82 -12.20 -6.16 -8.29
N PHE A 83 -11.53 -7.13 -8.91
CA PHE A 83 -11.96 -7.77 -10.15
C PHE A 83 -13.03 -8.85 -9.90
N PHE A 84 -12.77 -9.81 -9.00
CA PHE A 84 -13.65 -10.98 -8.80
C PHE A 84 -14.87 -10.71 -7.92
N ALA A 85 -14.79 -9.73 -7.03
CA ALA A 85 -15.83 -9.43 -6.04
C ALA A 85 -16.08 -7.93 -5.86
N PRO A 86 -16.45 -7.18 -6.94
CA PRO A 86 -16.68 -5.72 -6.86
C PRO A 86 -17.88 -5.34 -5.99
N ASP A 87 -18.72 -6.30 -5.65
CA ASP A 87 -19.86 -6.18 -4.73
C ASP A 87 -19.45 -6.28 -3.25
N VAL A 88 -18.21 -6.68 -2.96
CA VAL A 88 -17.64 -6.78 -1.62
C VAL A 88 -16.88 -5.48 -1.30
N HIS A 89 -17.04 -4.98 -0.07
CA HIS A 89 -16.27 -3.82 0.39
C HIS A 89 -14.97 -4.29 1.06
N VAL A 90 -13.85 -3.90 0.51
CA VAL A 90 -12.53 -4.28 1.04
C VAL A 90 -11.97 -3.17 1.92
N LEU A 91 -11.57 -3.51 3.14
CA LEU A 91 -10.87 -2.66 4.09
C LEU A 91 -9.46 -3.20 4.30
N ALA A 92 -8.44 -2.40 4.03
CA ALA A 92 -7.05 -2.83 4.19
C ALA A 92 -6.43 -2.25 5.46
N LEU A 93 -5.85 -3.12 6.30
CA LEU A 93 -5.02 -2.77 7.45
C LEU A 93 -3.57 -3.20 7.18
N PRO A 94 -2.76 -2.38 6.51
CA PRO A 94 -1.36 -2.70 6.26
C PRO A 94 -0.53 -2.68 7.54
N SER A 95 0.62 -3.35 7.55
CA SER A 95 1.65 -3.17 8.58
C SER A 95 2.29 -1.79 8.48
N TRP A 96 2.88 -1.31 9.56
CA TRP A 96 3.83 -0.21 9.48
C TRP A 96 4.96 -0.58 8.51
N ASP A 97 5.42 0.39 7.75
CA ASP A 97 6.49 0.26 6.75
C ASP A 97 7.88 0.61 7.31
N CYS A 98 7.98 0.82 8.63
CA CYS A 98 9.22 0.94 9.37
C CYS A 98 9.57 -0.39 10.09
N ARG A 99 10.85 -0.52 10.48
CA ARG A 99 11.32 -1.69 11.24
C ARG A 99 10.85 -1.62 12.70
N PRO A 100 10.80 -2.75 13.41
CA PRO A 100 10.57 -2.73 14.85
C PRO A 100 11.62 -1.86 15.55
N TYR A 101 11.16 -1.08 16.55
CA TYR A 101 12.03 -0.20 17.36
C TYR A 101 12.86 0.79 16.54
N ASP A 102 12.32 1.26 15.40
CA ASP A 102 12.94 2.28 14.57
C ASP A 102 12.76 3.69 15.20
N ARG A 103 13.58 4.64 14.75
CA ARG A 103 13.43 6.06 15.10
C ARG A 103 12.57 6.83 14.11
N VAL A 104 12.02 6.14 13.13
CA VAL A 104 11.20 6.71 12.05
C VAL A 104 9.74 6.32 12.27
N SER A 105 8.84 7.29 12.13
CA SER A 105 7.40 7.04 12.10
C SER A 105 6.97 6.36 10.80
N PRO A 106 5.90 5.56 10.82
CA PRO A 106 5.33 4.99 9.60
C PRO A 106 4.92 6.07 8.60
N ASN A 107 4.99 5.74 7.31
CA ASN A 107 4.60 6.64 6.23
C ASN A 107 3.14 7.12 6.42
N PRO A 108 2.84 8.43 6.26
CA PRO A 108 1.50 8.97 6.41
C PRO A 108 0.42 8.26 5.59
N VAL A 109 0.76 7.77 4.38
CA VAL A 109 -0.19 7.01 3.54
C VAL A 109 -0.56 5.67 4.18
N VAL A 110 0.41 4.98 4.79
CA VAL A 110 0.16 3.73 5.53
C VAL A 110 -0.70 4.00 6.75
N VAL A 111 -0.36 5.03 7.54
CA VAL A 111 -1.14 5.44 8.71
C VAL A 111 -2.57 5.81 8.31
N ALA A 112 -2.77 6.61 7.26
CA ALA A 112 -4.08 6.99 6.77
C ALA A 112 -4.96 5.78 6.42
N ARG A 113 -4.41 4.76 5.73
CA ARG A 113 -5.13 3.51 5.42
C ARG A 113 -5.53 2.75 6.70
N ARG A 114 -4.61 2.65 7.67
CA ARG A 114 -4.87 2.01 8.96
C ARG A 114 -5.98 2.73 9.71
N MET A 115 -5.87 4.05 9.85
CA MET A 115 -6.85 4.88 10.56
C MET A 115 -8.24 4.80 9.92
N THR A 116 -8.31 4.82 8.59
CA THR A 116 -9.57 4.64 7.85
C THR A 116 -10.21 3.28 8.18
N THR A 117 -9.43 2.20 8.15
CA THR A 117 -9.92 0.86 8.45
C THR A 117 -10.37 0.72 9.91
N LEU A 118 -9.53 1.17 10.87
CA LEU A 118 -9.83 1.08 12.30
C LEU A 118 -11.08 1.89 12.69
N SER A 119 -11.19 3.13 12.20
CA SER A 119 -12.38 3.96 12.46
C SER A 119 -13.64 3.38 11.82
N HIS A 120 -13.52 2.81 10.62
CA HIS A 120 -14.65 2.13 9.99
C HIS A 120 -15.13 0.92 10.80
N LEU A 121 -14.20 0.13 11.36
CA LEU A 121 -14.52 -1.03 12.19
C LEU A 121 -15.03 -0.64 13.58
N ALA A 122 -14.58 0.49 14.12
CA ALA A 122 -15.00 0.99 15.43
C ALA A 122 -16.42 1.59 15.43
N SER A 123 -16.92 2.05 14.27
CA SER A 123 -18.23 2.69 14.16
C SER A 123 -19.27 1.70 13.67
N PRO A 124 -20.26 1.29 14.48
CA PRO A 124 -21.36 0.44 14.02
C PRO A 124 -22.19 1.21 12.98
N ARG A 125 -22.31 0.65 11.78
CA ARG A 125 -23.12 1.20 10.69
C ARG A 125 -23.96 0.07 10.08
N GLU A 126 -25.17 0.38 9.63
CA GLU A 126 -25.89 -0.55 8.75
C GLU A 126 -25.07 -0.85 7.50
N ARG A 127 -24.80 -2.10 7.26
CA ARG A 127 -23.95 -2.56 6.16
C ARG A 127 -24.78 -3.32 5.15
N ARG A 128 -24.82 -2.79 3.94
CA ARG A 128 -25.57 -3.41 2.83
C ARG A 128 -24.73 -4.37 2.01
N LYS A 129 -23.40 -4.28 2.10
CA LYS A 129 -22.45 -5.13 1.39
C LYS A 129 -21.63 -5.95 2.36
N PRO A 130 -21.20 -7.17 1.97
CA PRO A 130 -20.21 -7.92 2.72
C PRO A 130 -18.92 -7.10 2.84
N ILE A 131 -18.22 -7.23 3.97
CA ILE A 131 -16.94 -6.55 4.22
C ILE A 131 -15.86 -7.59 4.40
N VAL A 132 -14.78 -7.45 3.67
CA VAL A 132 -13.54 -8.20 3.85
C VAL A 132 -12.46 -7.27 4.40
N VAL A 133 -11.94 -7.60 5.56
CA VAL A 133 -10.76 -6.93 6.12
C VAL A 133 -9.53 -7.69 5.66
N LEU A 134 -8.66 -7.03 4.91
CA LEU A 134 -7.34 -7.55 4.52
C LEU A 134 -6.28 -7.02 5.46
N THR A 135 -5.44 -7.90 5.99
CA THR A 135 -4.31 -7.51 6.82
C THR A 135 -3.12 -8.42 6.55
N THR A 136 -1.97 -8.10 7.13
CA THR A 136 -0.76 -8.93 7.09
C THR A 136 -0.50 -9.53 8.46
N VAL A 137 0.33 -10.58 8.52
CA VAL A 137 0.81 -11.16 9.78
C VAL A 137 1.40 -10.07 10.69
N ASN A 138 2.21 -9.18 10.13
CA ASN A 138 2.87 -8.11 10.89
C ASN A 138 1.86 -7.13 11.51
N ALA A 139 0.79 -6.78 10.80
CA ALA A 139 -0.24 -5.89 11.31
C ALA A 139 -1.20 -6.61 12.27
N ALA A 140 -1.54 -7.87 11.98
CA ALA A 140 -2.42 -8.67 12.83
C ALA A 140 -1.77 -9.04 14.18
N GLY A 141 -0.44 -9.24 14.19
CA GLY A 141 0.33 -9.46 15.41
C GLY A 141 0.61 -8.19 16.22
N GLN A 142 0.23 -7.02 15.74
CA GLN A 142 0.44 -5.75 16.43
C GLN A 142 -0.80 -5.36 17.25
N ARG A 143 -0.54 -4.79 18.44
CA ARG A 143 -1.60 -4.19 19.27
C ARG A 143 -1.98 -2.81 18.74
N LEU A 144 -3.26 -2.48 18.88
CA LEU A 144 -3.92 -1.32 18.29
C LEU A 144 -4.64 -0.51 19.40
N PRO A 145 -4.94 0.78 19.20
CA PRO A 145 -5.87 1.50 20.05
C PRO A 145 -7.21 0.78 20.16
N THR A 146 -7.95 0.96 21.25
CA THR A 146 -9.24 0.29 21.41
C THR A 146 -10.30 0.84 20.46
N ARG A 147 -11.29 0.02 20.11
CA ARG A 147 -12.47 0.45 19.32
C ARG A 147 -13.15 1.68 19.93
N ALA A 148 -13.23 1.74 21.27
CA ALA A 148 -13.82 2.87 21.97
C ALA A 148 -13.03 4.18 21.75
N THR A 149 -11.70 4.11 21.80
CA THR A 149 -10.83 5.24 21.48
C THR A 149 -11.03 5.70 20.05
N MET A 150 -11.00 4.78 19.07
CA MET A 150 -11.15 5.09 17.66
C MET A 150 -12.53 5.71 17.32
N ALA A 151 -13.60 5.21 17.95
CA ALA A 151 -14.94 5.76 17.78
C ALA A 151 -15.08 7.18 18.34
N ALA A 152 -14.44 7.46 19.48
CA ALA A 152 -14.49 8.77 20.13
C ALA A 152 -13.71 9.85 19.36
N GLU A 153 -12.72 9.47 18.56
CA GLU A 153 -11.83 10.40 17.86
C GLU A 153 -12.27 10.71 16.42
N THR A 154 -13.39 10.19 15.97
CA THR A 154 -13.97 10.54 14.66
C THR A 154 -14.69 11.87 14.75
N PHE A 155 -14.34 12.81 13.87
CA PHE A 155 -15.01 14.11 13.77
C PHE A 155 -16.02 14.14 12.61
N ALA A 156 -17.15 14.84 12.82
CA ALA A 156 -18.15 15.02 11.79
C ALA A 156 -18.53 16.50 11.65
N ALA A 157 -18.66 16.96 10.41
CA ALA A 157 -19.14 18.30 10.07
C ALA A 157 -20.24 18.25 9.00
N ALA A 158 -21.13 19.22 9.07
CA ALA A 158 -22.17 19.40 8.05
C ALA A 158 -22.24 20.89 7.64
N ALA A 159 -22.59 21.13 6.38
CA ALA A 159 -22.89 22.48 5.91
C ALA A 159 -24.11 23.03 6.66
N GLY A 160 -24.05 24.28 7.13
CA GLY A 160 -25.01 24.89 8.06
C GLY A 160 -24.82 24.50 9.54
N GLY A 161 -23.83 23.64 9.83
CA GLY A 161 -23.50 23.25 11.20
C GLY A 161 -22.54 24.23 11.88
N ARG A 162 -22.53 24.21 13.23
CA ARG A 162 -21.61 25.04 14.01
C ARG A 162 -20.37 24.26 14.38
N ALA A 163 -19.21 24.87 14.21
CA ALA A 163 -17.92 24.35 14.67
C ALA A 163 -16.96 25.52 14.97
N ASP A 164 -16.32 25.49 16.13
CA ASP A 164 -15.23 26.43 16.43
C ASP A 164 -14.00 26.04 15.62
N MET A 165 -13.58 26.91 14.71
CA MET A 165 -12.42 26.71 13.84
C MET A 165 -11.12 26.52 14.65
N LYS A 166 -10.95 27.22 15.78
CA LYS A 166 -9.75 27.07 16.64
C LYS A 166 -9.72 25.70 17.31
N ALA A 167 -10.87 25.27 17.85
CA ALA A 167 -11.01 23.95 18.43
C ALA A 167 -10.75 22.84 17.38
N LEU A 168 -11.23 23.05 16.15
CA LEU A 168 -10.97 22.11 15.04
C LEU A 168 -9.51 22.06 14.65
N VAL A 169 -8.81 23.19 14.56
CA VAL A 169 -7.36 23.23 14.30
C VAL A 169 -6.60 22.52 15.44
N GLY A 170 -6.94 22.78 16.71
CA GLY A 170 -6.35 22.06 17.83
C GLY A 170 -6.59 20.56 17.77
N TRP A 171 -7.78 20.14 17.33
CA TRP A 171 -8.07 18.71 17.10
C TRP A 171 -7.21 18.13 15.98
N LEU A 172 -7.04 18.83 14.85
CA LEU A 172 -6.20 18.38 13.73
C LEU A 172 -4.74 18.20 14.18
N GLU A 173 -4.17 19.16 14.89
CA GLU A 173 -2.80 19.11 15.41
C GLU A 173 -2.60 17.95 16.40
N ALA A 174 -3.53 17.79 17.37
CA ALA A 174 -3.49 16.68 18.32
C ALA A 174 -3.58 15.31 17.63
N ASN A 175 -4.32 15.22 16.52
CA ASN A 175 -4.56 14.00 15.76
C ASN A 175 -3.56 13.74 14.62
N GLY A 176 -2.48 14.50 14.54
CA GLY A 176 -1.35 14.22 13.66
C GLY A 176 -1.47 14.77 12.24
N PHE A 177 -2.38 15.72 12.02
CA PHE A 177 -2.40 16.47 10.76
C PHE A 177 -1.26 17.48 10.74
N GLU A 178 -0.67 17.67 9.57
CA GLU A 178 0.42 18.60 9.34
C GLU A 178 -0.10 19.91 8.74
N ARG A 179 0.36 21.03 9.31
CA ARG A 179 0.00 22.36 8.81
C ARG A 179 0.88 22.75 7.62
N THR A 180 0.27 23.02 6.49
CA THR A 180 0.95 23.44 5.26
C THR A 180 0.43 24.77 4.75
N SER A 181 1.12 25.35 3.78
CA SER A 181 0.62 26.54 3.07
C SER A 181 -0.43 26.18 2.00
N THR A 182 -0.38 24.96 1.45
CA THR A 182 -1.26 24.47 0.38
C THR A 182 -1.41 22.97 0.52
N VAL A 183 -2.63 22.50 0.70
CA VAL A 183 -2.97 21.09 0.90
C VAL A 183 -2.86 20.34 -0.43
N ARG A 184 -2.02 19.29 -0.44
CA ARG A 184 -1.79 18.42 -1.60
C ARG A 184 -1.86 16.95 -1.25
N ASP A 185 -1.34 16.58 -0.07
CA ASP A 185 -1.23 15.19 0.36
C ASP A 185 -2.15 14.88 1.54
N THR A 186 -2.50 13.59 1.68
CA THR A 186 -3.35 13.13 2.79
C THR A 186 -2.68 13.40 4.14
N GLY A 187 -3.43 13.97 5.07
CA GLY A 187 -2.95 14.35 6.41
C GLY A 187 -2.54 15.81 6.52
N GLU A 188 -2.57 16.56 5.43
CA GLU A 188 -2.28 17.99 5.45
C GLU A 188 -3.54 18.84 5.72
N TYR A 189 -3.33 19.99 6.37
CA TYR A 189 -4.34 21.04 6.50
C TYR A 189 -3.73 22.44 6.32
N ALA A 190 -4.54 23.40 5.90
CA ALA A 190 -4.16 24.81 5.76
C ALA A 190 -5.30 25.72 6.22
N THR A 191 -4.97 26.86 6.85
CA THR A 191 -5.94 27.87 7.27
C THR A 191 -5.65 29.20 6.59
N ARG A 192 -6.69 29.84 6.03
CA ARG A 192 -6.59 31.15 5.39
C ARG A 192 -7.83 32.00 5.70
N GLY A 193 -7.75 32.89 6.70
CA GLY A 193 -8.92 33.65 7.16
C GLY A 193 -10.01 32.71 7.66
N GLY A 194 -11.22 32.82 7.09
CA GLY A 194 -12.35 31.93 7.39
C GLY A 194 -12.38 30.61 6.62
N ILE A 195 -11.26 30.17 6.04
CA ILE A 195 -11.20 28.96 5.22
C ILE A 195 -10.27 27.94 5.89
N LEU A 196 -10.73 26.70 5.98
CA LEU A 196 -9.94 25.54 6.39
C LEU A 196 -9.93 24.52 5.26
N ASP A 197 -8.75 24.29 4.69
CA ASP A 197 -8.49 23.22 3.72
C ASP A 197 -7.93 22.02 4.47
N LEU A 198 -8.36 20.79 4.14
CA LEU A 198 -7.79 19.58 4.71
C LEU A 198 -7.94 18.39 3.76
N PHE A 199 -6.98 17.44 3.84
CA PHE A 199 -7.04 16.18 3.12
C PHE A 199 -7.08 15.04 4.14
N ALA A 200 -8.28 14.57 4.43
CA ALA A 200 -8.50 13.56 5.46
C ALA A 200 -8.18 12.13 4.97
N PRO A 201 -7.76 11.22 5.87
CA PRO A 201 -7.65 9.80 5.57
C PRO A 201 -8.94 9.22 5.01
N GLY A 202 -8.83 8.32 4.03
CA GLY A 202 -9.97 7.69 3.39
C GLY A 202 -10.77 8.56 2.42
N SER A 203 -10.38 9.83 2.25
CA SER A 203 -10.94 10.72 1.23
C SER A 203 -10.16 10.58 -0.09
N GLU A 204 -10.86 10.57 -1.22
CA GLU A 204 -10.22 10.58 -2.55
C GLU A 204 -9.68 11.96 -2.93
N THR A 205 -10.29 13.02 -2.39
CA THR A 205 -9.94 14.41 -2.69
C THR A 205 -9.97 15.24 -1.42
N PRO A 206 -9.14 16.30 -1.34
CA PRO A 206 -9.20 17.25 -0.24
C PRO A 206 -10.48 18.04 -0.23
N VAL A 207 -10.79 18.63 0.93
CA VAL A 207 -11.99 19.44 1.15
C VAL A 207 -11.64 20.80 1.70
N ARG A 208 -12.48 21.78 1.37
CA ARG A 208 -12.44 23.16 1.82
C ARG A 208 -13.70 23.45 2.61
N LEU A 209 -13.54 23.88 3.85
CA LEU A 209 -14.62 24.36 4.71
C LEU A 209 -14.57 25.90 4.73
N ASP A 210 -15.66 26.51 4.32
CA ASP A 210 -15.84 27.96 4.40
C ASP A 210 -16.61 28.29 5.69
N PHE A 211 -16.01 29.09 6.55
CA PHE A 211 -16.58 29.51 7.83
C PHE A 211 -17.08 30.96 7.76
N PHE A 212 -18.26 31.17 8.29
CA PHE A 212 -18.79 32.50 8.64
C PHE A 212 -18.97 32.54 10.17
N GLY A 213 -18.03 33.14 10.89
CA GLY A 213 -17.94 33.01 12.35
C GLY A 213 -17.73 31.54 12.75
N ASP A 214 -18.64 31.00 13.57
CA ASP A 214 -18.63 29.61 14.03
C ASP A 214 -19.52 28.67 13.17
N GLU A 215 -20.07 29.16 12.06
CA GLU A 215 -20.90 28.37 11.16
C GLU A 215 -20.12 27.92 9.92
N ILE A 216 -20.21 26.62 9.59
CA ILE A 216 -19.66 26.08 8.35
C ILE A 216 -20.67 26.37 7.22
N GLU A 217 -20.45 27.43 6.45
CA GLU A 217 -21.34 27.85 5.39
C GLU A 217 -21.37 26.82 4.25
N GLN A 218 -20.20 26.32 3.83
CA GLN A 218 -20.06 25.36 2.74
C GLN A 218 -18.94 24.39 2.99
N ILE A 219 -19.11 23.18 2.42
CA ILE A 219 -18.07 22.15 2.33
C ILE A 219 -17.87 21.82 0.85
N ARG A 220 -16.67 22.06 0.32
CA ARG A 220 -16.35 21.88 -1.09
C ARG A 220 -15.21 20.91 -1.27
N ARG A 221 -15.32 20.00 -2.25
CA ARG A 221 -14.18 19.21 -2.73
C ARG A 221 -13.35 20.07 -3.68
N PHE A 222 -12.05 19.87 -3.68
CA PHE A 222 -11.16 20.51 -4.64
C PHE A 222 -10.07 19.58 -5.12
N ASP A 223 -9.54 19.88 -6.29
CA ASP A 223 -8.41 19.15 -6.88
C ASP A 223 -7.09 19.61 -6.24
N PRO A 224 -6.25 18.69 -5.71
CA PRO A 224 -5.05 19.05 -4.97
C PRO A 224 -3.96 19.71 -5.82
N GLU A 225 -3.94 19.46 -7.14
CA GLU A 225 -2.94 20.05 -8.04
C GLU A 225 -3.35 21.45 -8.49
N THR A 226 -4.58 21.60 -8.94
CA THR A 226 -5.09 22.87 -9.48
C THR A 226 -5.72 23.77 -8.43
N GLN A 227 -6.01 23.26 -7.23
CA GLN A 227 -6.69 23.94 -6.13
C GLN A 227 -8.13 24.43 -6.46
N ARG A 228 -8.72 23.94 -7.57
CA ARG A 228 -10.04 24.31 -8.04
C ARG A 228 -11.11 23.42 -7.44
N THR A 229 -12.23 24.01 -7.08
CA THR A 229 -13.41 23.28 -6.60
C THR A 229 -13.93 22.31 -7.65
N THR A 230 -14.13 21.05 -7.25
CA THR A 230 -14.66 19.97 -8.10
C THR A 230 -16.08 19.54 -7.72
N GLY A 231 -16.56 19.90 -6.53
CA GLY A 231 -17.90 19.53 -6.07
C GLY A 231 -18.24 20.09 -4.69
N GLN A 232 -19.47 19.82 -4.23
CA GLN A 232 -19.94 20.20 -2.90
C GLN A 232 -20.35 18.97 -2.09
N LEU A 233 -20.21 19.06 -0.77
CA LEU A 233 -20.63 18.06 0.19
C LEU A 233 -21.61 18.66 1.19
N LYS A 234 -22.61 17.88 1.59
CA LYS A 234 -23.54 18.26 2.66
C LYS A 234 -22.99 17.89 4.05
N ARG A 235 -22.24 16.81 4.13
CA ARG A 235 -21.67 16.29 5.37
C ARG A 235 -20.33 15.64 5.07
N LEU A 236 -19.45 15.70 6.03
CA LEU A 236 -18.13 15.08 5.99
C LEU A 236 -17.85 14.46 7.36
N GLU A 237 -17.24 13.29 7.34
CA GLU A 237 -16.65 12.64 8.51
C GLU A 237 -15.18 12.40 8.21
N TRP A 238 -14.31 12.68 9.18
CA TRP A 238 -12.91 12.38 9.06
C TRP A 238 -12.33 11.76 10.32
N VAL A 239 -11.26 11.04 10.14
CA VAL A 239 -10.59 10.24 11.14
C VAL A 239 -9.21 10.81 11.45
N PRO A 240 -8.61 10.48 12.59
CA PRO A 240 -7.24 10.89 12.93
C PRO A 240 -6.21 10.46 11.88
N MET A 241 -5.09 11.18 11.83
CA MET A 241 -3.87 10.81 11.08
C MET A 241 -2.85 10.06 11.93
N SER A 242 -3.22 9.60 13.13
CA SER A 242 -2.29 8.95 14.05
C SER A 242 -3.03 8.00 14.98
N GLU A 243 -2.37 6.89 15.32
CA GLU A 243 -2.81 5.97 16.36
C GLU A 243 -2.60 6.53 17.78
N VAL A 244 -1.92 7.68 17.88
CA VAL A 244 -1.69 8.43 19.13
C VAL A 244 -2.21 9.84 18.99
N THR A 245 -3.17 10.21 19.84
CA THR A 245 -3.72 11.57 19.94
C THR A 245 -3.05 12.29 21.11
N LEU A 246 -2.37 13.41 20.86
CA LEU A 246 -1.65 14.16 21.90
C LEU A 246 -2.56 15.18 22.61
N THR A 247 -3.53 14.68 23.36
CA THR A 247 -4.33 15.52 24.28
C THR A 247 -3.61 15.67 25.63
N PRO A 248 -3.93 16.68 26.45
CA PRO A 248 -3.34 16.85 27.80
C PRO A 248 -3.49 15.60 28.68
N ASP A 249 -4.60 14.87 28.58
CA ASP A 249 -4.84 13.64 29.34
C ASP A 249 -3.94 12.50 28.86
N VAL A 250 -3.76 12.36 27.55
CA VAL A 250 -2.88 11.35 26.94
C VAL A 250 -1.42 11.65 27.25
N VAL A 251 -0.99 12.91 27.19
CA VAL A 251 0.34 13.35 27.61
C VAL A 251 0.59 13.04 29.10
N SER A 252 -0.39 13.31 29.96
CA SER A 252 -0.30 13.01 31.41
C SER A 252 -0.20 11.50 31.66
N ARG A 253 -0.95 10.68 30.89
CA ARG A 253 -0.89 9.22 30.93
C ARG A 253 0.48 8.72 30.47
N PHE A 254 0.98 9.20 29.35
CA PHE A 254 2.32 8.85 28.85
C PHE A 254 3.39 9.13 29.90
N ARG A 255 3.41 10.34 30.50
CA ARG A 255 4.39 10.71 31.54
C ARG A 255 4.38 9.72 32.71
N ARG A 256 3.19 9.40 33.22
CA ARG A 256 3.03 8.44 34.32
C ARG A 256 3.54 7.06 33.96
N ASN A 257 3.10 6.54 32.78
CA ASN A 257 3.47 5.20 32.30
C ASN A 257 4.96 5.13 31.96
N TYR A 258 5.52 6.17 31.37
CA TYR A 258 6.96 6.26 31.07
C TYR A 258 7.81 6.18 32.33
N LEU A 259 7.48 6.98 33.33
CA LEU A 259 8.21 6.97 34.62
C LEU A 259 8.06 5.65 35.38
N SER A 260 6.92 5.00 35.31
CA SER A 260 6.72 3.67 35.90
C SER A 260 7.50 2.56 35.21
N THR A 261 7.73 2.69 33.89
CA THR A 261 8.41 1.66 33.07
C THR A 261 9.93 1.85 33.09
N PHE A 262 10.41 3.08 32.91
CA PHE A 262 11.83 3.38 32.71
C PHE A 262 12.49 4.12 33.88
N GLY A 263 11.74 4.45 34.94
CA GLY A 263 12.24 5.25 36.06
C GLY A 263 12.29 6.74 35.75
N ALA A 264 13.13 7.46 36.47
CA ALA A 264 13.24 8.91 36.33
C ALA A 264 13.75 9.29 34.93
N ALA A 265 13.04 10.21 34.28
CA ALA A 265 13.48 10.80 33.03
C ALA A 265 14.58 11.83 33.24
N THR A 266 15.62 11.83 32.43
CA THR A 266 16.66 12.85 32.41
C THR A 266 16.31 14.00 31.48
N ARG A 267 17.06 15.12 31.58
CA ARG A 267 16.90 16.23 30.62
C ARG A 267 17.31 15.87 29.18
N GLU A 268 18.04 14.79 29.02
CA GLU A 268 18.52 14.29 27.73
C GLU A 268 17.54 13.32 27.08
N ASP A 269 16.43 12.98 27.77
CA ASP A 269 15.41 12.08 27.26
C ASP A 269 14.46 12.82 26.30
N ALA A 270 14.86 12.87 25.04
CA ALA A 270 14.21 13.67 24.01
C ALA A 270 12.76 13.23 23.73
N LEU A 271 12.46 11.92 23.77
CA LEU A 271 11.10 11.41 23.63
C LEU A 271 10.21 11.94 24.77
N TYR A 272 10.67 11.76 26.01
CA TYR A 272 9.91 12.19 27.18
C TYR A 272 9.66 13.71 27.18
N GLN A 273 10.68 14.51 26.83
CA GLN A 273 10.55 15.96 26.75
C GLN A 273 9.59 16.40 25.64
N ALA A 274 9.76 15.88 24.42
CA ALA A 274 8.91 16.24 23.29
C ALA A 274 7.43 15.95 23.59
N ILE A 275 7.12 14.74 24.05
CA ILE A 275 5.74 14.36 24.37
C ILE A 275 5.20 15.15 25.58
N SER A 276 6.03 15.43 26.59
CA SER A 276 5.63 16.24 27.74
C SER A 276 5.27 17.67 27.36
N ASP A 277 5.88 18.22 26.30
CA ASP A 277 5.59 19.52 25.73
C ASP A 277 4.41 19.49 24.73
N GLY A 278 3.77 18.33 24.54
CA GLY A 278 2.70 18.13 23.56
C GLY A 278 3.18 18.09 22.11
N ARG A 279 4.49 17.91 21.87
CA ARG A 279 5.08 17.82 20.55
C ARG A 279 5.24 16.36 20.11
N ARG A 280 4.97 16.08 18.83
CA ARG A 280 5.21 14.75 18.26
C ARG A 280 6.71 14.46 18.18
N TYR A 281 7.05 13.19 18.31
CA TYR A 281 8.41 12.69 18.25
C TYR A 281 8.49 11.59 17.20
N ALA A 282 9.46 11.65 16.30
CA ALA A 282 9.63 10.65 15.24
C ALA A 282 9.82 9.24 15.83
N GLY A 283 9.05 8.28 15.35
CA GLY A 283 9.05 6.91 15.85
C GLY A 283 8.30 6.69 17.16
N MET A 284 7.57 7.71 17.67
CA MET A 284 6.81 7.61 18.93
C MET A 284 5.79 6.46 18.94
N GLU A 285 5.39 5.99 17.79
CA GLU A 285 4.45 4.88 17.60
C GLU A 285 4.95 3.59 18.26
N HIS A 286 6.26 3.38 18.33
CA HIS A 286 6.84 2.21 19.01
C HIS A 286 6.62 2.20 20.52
N TRP A 287 6.23 3.34 21.10
CA TRP A 287 5.81 3.46 22.51
C TRP A 287 4.30 3.57 22.68
N LEU A 288 3.51 3.17 21.67
CA LEU A 288 2.04 3.17 21.68
C LEU A 288 1.42 2.67 23.01
N PRO A 289 1.94 1.61 23.66
CA PRO A 289 1.41 1.14 24.94
C PRO A 289 1.45 2.17 26.08
N LEU A 290 2.35 3.16 26.02
CA LEU A 290 2.44 4.18 27.07
C LEU A 290 1.36 5.26 26.95
N PHE A 291 0.72 5.39 25.79
CA PHE A 291 -0.31 6.40 25.52
C PHE A 291 -1.73 5.91 25.84
N HIS A 292 -1.92 4.60 25.97
CA HIS A 292 -3.22 3.96 26.17
C HIS A 292 -3.27 3.18 27.48
N ASP A 293 -4.45 3.14 28.12
CA ASP A 293 -4.66 2.31 29.32
C ASP A 293 -4.81 0.82 28.93
N LYS A 294 -5.35 0.57 27.73
CA LYS A 294 -5.54 -0.76 27.15
C LYS A 294 -5.38 -0.68 25.65
N LEU A 295 -4.84 -1.72 25.07
CA LEU A 295 -4.79 -1.95 23.62
C LEU A 295 -5.63 -3.17 23.26
N GLU A 296 -6.15 -3.18 22.05
CA GLU A 296 -6.84 -4.29 21.40
C GLU A 296 -6.00 -4.82 20.24
N THR A 297 -6.49 -5.83 19.54
CA THR A 297 -5.91 -6.37 18.32
C THR A 297 -6.94 -6.36 17.20
N ILE A 298 -6.53 -6.61 15.97
CA ILE A 298 -7.49 -6.74 14.87
C ILE A 298 -8.48 -7.90 15.10
N PHE A 299 -8.09 -8.91 15.87
CA PHE A 299 -8.98 -10.01 16.24
C PHE A 299 -10.12 -9.53 17.14
N ASP A 300 -9.86 -8.57 18.04
CA ASP A 300 -10.88 -7.96 18.89
C ASP A 300 -11.83 -7.08 18.05
N TYR A 301 -11.31 -6.33 17.08
CA TYR A 301 -12.12 -5.55 16.11
C TYR A 301 -13.01 -6.43 15.23
N CYS A 302 -12.54 -7.63 14.93
CA CYS A 302 -13.21 -8.61 14.07
C CYS A 302 -13.78 -9.80 14.87
N GLU A 303 -14.15 -9.60 16.14
CA GLU A 303 -14.68 -10.64 17.02
C GLU A 303 -15.87 -11.38 16.40
N GLY A 304 -15.84 -12.72 16.43
CA GLY A 304 -16.86 -13.58 15.83
C GLY A 304 -16.89 -13.59 14.30
N THR A 305 -15.88 -13.00 13.66
CA THR A 305 -15.67 -13.04 12.21
C THR A 305 -14.84 -14.27 11.84
N ARG A 306 -15.14 -14.90 10.70
CA ARG A 306 -14.30 -15.98 10.15
C ARG A 306 -12.95 -15.43 9.72
N ILE A 307 -11.87 -16.09 10.13
CA ILE A 307 -10.50 -15.72 9.77
C ILE A 307 -10.05 -16.62 8.62
N VAL A 308 -9.65 -16.02 7.50
CA VAL A 308 -9.03 -16.72 6.38
C VAL A 308 -7.52 -16.52 6.45
N LEU A 309 -6.78 -17.61 6.42
CA LEU A 309 -5.32 -17.63 6.56
C LEU A 309 -4.67 -18.03 5.24
N ASP A 310 -3.74 -17.20 4.78
CA ASP A 310 -2.85 -17.47 3.66
C ASP A 310 -1.97 -18.71 3.94
N PRO A 311 -1.54 -19.47 2.95
CA PRO A 311 -0.71 -20.67 3.15
C PRO A 311 0.56 -20.46 3.97
N GLN A 312 1.19 -19.29 3.88
CA GLN A 312 2.49 -18.98 4.48
C GLN A 312 2.41 -18.21 5.81
N VAL A 313 1.21 -18.07 6.40
CA VAL A 313 1.01 -17.26 7.63
C VAL A 313 1.87 -17.75 8.79
N ASP A 314 1.98 -19.07 8.98
CA ASP A 314 2.70 -19.63 10.14
C ASP A 314 4.22 -19.36 10.06
N ASP A 315 4.81 -19.43 8.85
CA ASP A 315 6.24 -19.14 8.65
C ASP A 315 6.50 -17.63 8.72
N ALA A 316 5.63 -16.80 8.12
CA ALA A 316 5.70 -15.35 8.24
C ALA A 316 5.58 -14.87 9.71
N LEU A 317 4.78 -15.55 10.52
CA LEU A 317 4.69 -15.25 11.96
C LEU A 317 6.01 -15.54 12.69
N LYS A 318 6.62 -16.70 12.44
CA LYS A 318 7.91 -17.06 13.05
C LYS A 318 8.99 -16.05 12.71
N GLU A 319 9.09 -15.68 11.42
CA GLU A 319 10.03 -14.66 10.94
C GLU A 319 9.78 -13.31 11.62
N ARG A 320 8.51 -12.89 11.73
CA ARG A 320 8.16 -11.63 12.38
C ARG A 320 8.51 -11.60 13.86
N LEU A 321 8.23 -12.66 14.59
CA LEU A 321 8.56 -12.77 16.02
C LEU A 321 10.07 -12.73 16.25
N ALA A 322 10.85 -13.40 15.41
CA ALA A 322 12.30 -13.35 15.44
C ALA A 322 12.81 -11.92 15.14
N ASP A 323 12.32 -11.30 14.07
CA ASP A 323 12.66 -9.91 13.69
C ASP A 323 12.41 -8.90 14.83
N VAL A 324 11.26 -9.02 15.51
CA VAL A 324 10.92 -8.16 16.67
C VAL A 324 11.88 -8.41 17.84
N ALA A 325 12.21 -9.66 18.14
CA ALA A 325 13.12 -10.02 19.22
C ALA A 325 14.55 -9.52 18.96
N ASP A 326 15.07 -9.74 17.74
CA ASP A 326 16.41 -9.31 17.34
C ASP A 326 16.58 -7.78 17.44
N HIS A 327 15.58 -7.04 16.94
CA HIS A 327 15.62 -5.57 17.04
C HIS A 327 15.48 -5.06 18.48
N PHE A 328 14.67 -5.73 19.31
CA PHE A 328 14.55 -5.39 20.72
C PHE A 328 15.89 -5.60 21.44
N GLU A 329 16.53 -6.76 21.25
CA GLU A 329 17.82 -7.06 21.88
C GLU A 329 18.91 -6.08 21.43
N ALA A 330 18.98 -5.81 20.13
CA ALA A 330 19.93 -4.82 19.60
C ALA A 330 19.76 -3.43 20.22
N ARG A 331 18.50 -2.99 20.46
CA ARG A 331 18.23 -1.70 21.13
C ARG A 331 18.53 -1.74 22.62
N ARG A 332 18.27 -2.87 23.29
CA ARG A 332 18.59 -3.07 24.69
C ARG A 332 20.09 -3.05 24.93
N ASP A 333 20.85 -3.77 24.10
CA ASP A 333 22.31 -3.85 24.22
C ASP A 333 22.97 -2.48 23.93
N ALA A 334 22.38 -1.69 23.02
CA ALA A 334 22.82 -0.31 22.76
C ALA A 334 22.52 0.69 23.90
N LEU A 335 21.74 0.33 24.93
CA LEU A 335 21.56 1.18 26.12
C LEU A 335 22.83 1.29 26.96
N ASP A 336 23.68 0.28 26.91
CA ASP A 336 24.96 0.26 27.65
C ASP A 336 26.08 1.03 26.93
N ASP A 337 25.84 1.43 25.67
CA ASP A 337 26.77 2.26 24.89
C ASP A 337 26.70 3.71 25.34
N THR A 338 27.66 4.14 26.13
CA THR A 338 27.76 5.50 26.70
C THR A 338 28.61 6.44 25.84
N ALA A 339 28.76 6.19 24.55
CA ALA A 339 29.53 7.08 23.67
C ALA A 339 28.98 8.53 23.74
N PRO A 340 29.87 9.54 23.84
CA PRO A 340 29.42 10.94 23.93
C PRO A 340 28.60 11.35 22.72
N GLY A 341 27.37 11.84 22.95
CA GLY A 341 26.44 12.32 21.92
C GLY A 341 25.46 11.27 21.40
N THR A 342 25.48 10.04 21.91
CA THR A 342 24.42 9.06 21.64
C THR A 342 23.17 9.38 22.46
N VAL A 343 22.01 9.36 21.81
CA VAL A 343 20.72 9.43 22.48
C VAL A 343 20.21 8.00 22.69
N PRO A 344 20.08 7.53 23.94
CA PRO A 344 19.64 6.18 24.22
C PRO A 344 18.20 5.98 23.70
N TYR A 345 17.95 4.81 23.09
CA TYR A 345 16.62 4.36 22.72
C TYR A 345 16.16 3.35 23.78
N LYS A 346 15.13 3.66 24.54
CA LYS A 346 14.58 2.77 25.58
C LYS A 346 13.47 1.90 24.98
N PRO A 347 13.75 0.66 24.53
CA PRO A 347 12.74 -0.18 23.92
C PRO A 347 11.75 -0.70 24.97
N LEU A 348 10.48 -0.80 24.57
CA LEU A 348 9.47 -1.51 25.35
C LEU A 348 9.58 -3.02 25.12
N GLU A 349 9.23 -3.82 26.15
CA GLU A 349 9.11 -5.27 26.03
C GLU A 349 8.20 -5.63 24.85
N PRO A 350 8.63 -6.54 23.94
CA PRO A 350 7.88 -6.89 22.73
C PRO A 350 6.42 -7.21 22.96
N LYS A 351 6.08 -7.95 24.02
CA LYS A 351 4.71 -8.36 24.37
C LYS A 351 3.75 -7.18 24.64
N LEU A 352 4.27 -5.99 24.91
CA LEU A 352 3.42 -4.81 25.15
C LEU A 352 2.83 -4.25 23.85
N LEU A 353 3.55 -4.38 22.72
CA LEU A 353 3.12 -3.88 21.42
C LEU A 353 2.80 -5.00 20.42
N HIS A 354 3.36 -6.19 20.60
CA HIS A 354 3.17 -7.32 19.71
C HIS A 354 2.57 -8.52 20.46
N LEU A 355 1.78 -9.33 19.76
CA LEU A 355 1.29 -10.61 20.29
C LEU A 355 2.45 -11.59 20.41
N THR A 356 2.44 -12.42 21.46
CA THR A 356 3.31 -13.58 21.55
C THR A 356 2.79 -14.74 20.68
N ALA A 357 3.62 -15.76 20.47
CA ALA A 357 3.21 -16.96 19.74
C ALA A 357 2.01 -17.66 20.41
N GLU A 358 1.99 -17.70 21.74
CA GLU A 358 0.91 -18.31 22.53
C GLU A 358 -0.39 -17.52 22.42
N GLU A 359 -0.30 -16.18 22.51
CA GLU A 359 -1.48 -15.30 22.33
C GLU A 359 -2.08 -15.45 20.93
N TRP A 360 -1.21 -15.48 19.89
CA TRP A 360 -1.64 -15.71 18.52
C TRP A 360 -2.34 -17.06 18.35
N ALA A 361 -1.73 -18.13 18.86
CA ALA A 361 -2.30 -19.47 18.78
C ALA A 361 -3.65 -19.56 19.51
N SER A 362 -3.79 -18.93 20.69
CA SER A 362 -5.05 -18.86 21.43
C SER A 362 -6.13 -18.13 20.62
N ARG A 363 -5.81 -16.98 20.00
CA ARG A 363 -6.77 -16.23 19.16
C ARG A 363 -7.31 -17.06 18.00
N LEU A 364 -6.45 -17.87 17.37
CA LEU A 364 -6.86 -18.73 16.25
C LEU A 364 -7.62 -19.98 16.72
N ALA A 365 -7.30 -20.54 17.89
CA ALA A 365 -7.99 -21.70 18.45
C ALA A 365 -9.45 -21.38 18.79
N ASP A 366 -9.70 -20.17 19.31
CA ASP A 366 -11.04 -19.71 19.71
C ASP A 366 -11.87 -19.20 18.51
N ALA A 367 -11.25 -19.00 17.35
CA ALA A 367 -11.89 -18.41 16.17
C ALA A 367 -12.36 -19.48 15.17
N VAL A 368 -13.32 -19.09 14.33
CA VAL A 368 -13.68 -19.85 13.14
C VAL A 368 -12.66 -19.55 12.04
N THR A 369 -11.85 -20.54 11.66
CA THR A 369 -10.77 -20.34 10.70
C THR A 369 -10.99 -21.10 9.39
N THR A 370 -10.45 -20.54 8.32
CA THR A 370 -10.33 -21.19 7.00
C THR A 370 -8.89 -21.02 6.53
N ARG A 371 -8.18 -22.12 6.32
CA ARG A 371 -6.83 -22.10 5.73
C ARG A 371 -6.92 -22.32 4.24
N LEU A 372 -6.14 -21.58 3.46
CA LEU A 372 -5.98 -21.83 2.03
C LEU A 372 -4.69 -22.60 1.78
N THR A 373 -4.72 -23.52 0.81
CA THR A 373 -3.51 -24.18 0.33
C THR A 373 -3.62 -24.51 -1.17
N PRO A 374 -2.58 -24.26 -1.97
CA PRO A 374 -2.55 -24.65 -3.39
C PRO A 374 -2.37 -26.16 -3.57
N PHE A 375 -1.98 -26.88 -2.53
CA PHE A 375 -1.67 -28.31 -2.60
C PHE A 375 -2.91 -29.17 -2.34
N ALA A 376 -2.91 -30.35 -2.96
CA ALA A 376 -3.90 -31.39 -2.64
C ALA A 376 -3.61 -31.95 -1.24
N LEU A 377 -4.65 -32.21 -0.49
CA LEU A 377 -4.59 -32.87 0.81
C LEU A 377 -5.32 -34.21 0.72
N PRO A 378 -5.01 -35.18 1.60
CA PRO A 378 -5.71 -36.47 1.64
C PRO A 378 -7.22 -36.29 1.88
N ASP A 379 -8.03 -37.09 1.15
CA ASP A 379 -9.49 -37.02 1.18
C ASP A 379 -10.14 -37.60 2.45
N ASP A 380 -9.34 -38.27 3.30
CA ASP A 380 -9.80 -38.86 4.56
C ASP A 380 -9.99 -37.85 5.70
N ARG A 381 -9.58 -36.61 5.49
CA ARG A 381 -9.69 -35.53 6.47
C ARG A 381 -11.04 -34.84 6.40
N LEU A 382 -11.80 -34.94 7.47
CA LEU A 382 -13.13 -34.34 7.58
C LEU A 382 -13.14 -32.78 7.57
N ASP A 383 -11.99 -32.16 7.87
CA ASP A 383 -11.81 -30.70 7.94
C ASP A 383 -11.30 -30.10 6.62
N VAL A 384 -11.13 -30.92 5.58
CA VAL A 384 -10.65 -30.48 4.26
C VAL A 384 -11.81 -30.38 3.29
N VAL A 385 -11.77 -29.34 2.47
CA VAL A 385 -12.67 -29.13 1.33
C VAL A 385 -11.80 -28.93 0.09
N ASP A 386 -11.95 -29.81 -0.88
CA ASP A 386 -11.23 -29.73 -2.12
C ASP A 386 -11.92 -28.78 -3.11
N CYS A 387 -11.20 -27.72 -3.53
CA CYS A 387 -11.66 -26.74 -4.51
C CYS A 387 -11.42 -27.19 -5.96
N GLU A 388 -10.78 -28.37 -6.17
CA GLU A 388 -10.50 -28.97 -7.49
C GLU A 388 -9.76 -28.03 -8.45
N GLY A 389 -9.12 -26.99 -7.94
CA GLY A 389 -8.35 -26.07 -8.73
C GLY A 389 -6.96 -26.62 -9.06
N ARG A 390 -6.39 -26.10 -10.12
CA ARG A 390 -5.01 -26.37 -10.51
C ARG A 390 -4.37 -25.13 -11.12
N GLN A 391 -3.06 -25.10 -11.07
CA GLN A 391 -2.28 -24.08 -11.74
C GLN A 391 -2.49 -24.16 -13.24
N GLY A 392 -2.53 -23.01 -13.92
CA GLY A 392 -2.63 -22.93 -15.36
C GLY A 392 -1.41 -23.50 -16.07
N ARG A 393 -1.56 -23.79 -17.36
CA ARG A 393 -0.47 -24.30 -18.19
C ARG A 393 0.61 -23.24 -18.38
N SER A 394 1.86 -23.57 -18.05
CA SER A 394 3.02 -22.77 -18.44
C SER A 394 3.49 -23.20 -19.83
N PHE A 395 3.80 -22.23 -20.69
CA PHE A 395 4.35 -22.47 -22.03
C PHE A 395 5.88 -22.39 -22.06
N ALA A 396 6.54 -22.71 -20.95
CA ALA A 396 7.99 -22.62 -20.84
C ALA A 396 8.71 -23.57 -21.80
N ALA A 397 8.15 -24.77 -22.04
CA ALA A 397 8.73 -25.75 -22.96
C ALA A 397 8.66 -25.25 -24.42
N GLU A 398 7.52 -24.68 -24.82
CA GLU A 398 7.32 -24.14 -26.15
C GLU A 398 8.18 -22.90 -26.41
N ARG A 399 8.38 -22.04 -25.38
CA ARG A 399 9.31 -20.91 -25.49
C ARG A 399 10.77 -21.34 -25.67
N ALA A 400 11.16 -22.47 -25.11
CA ALA A 400 12.52 -23.00 -25.23
C ALA A 400 12.74 -23.77 -26.56
N ALA A 401 11.69 -24.25 -27.18
CA ALA A 401 11.76 -24.99 -28.46
C ALA A 401 11.97 -24.02 -29.61
N THR A 402 12.77 -24.41 -30.60
CA THR A 402 13.05 -23.62 -31.81
C THR A 402 12.07 -23.88 -32.95
N ASP A 403 11.34 -24.96 -32.86
CA ASP A 403 10.44 -25.49 -33.90
C ASP A 403 8.95 -25.34 -33.57
N VAL A 404 8.63 -24.80 -32.39
CA VAL A 404 7.26 -24.58 -31.92
C VAL A 404 7.01 -23.11 -31.67
N ASN A 405 5.95 -22.59 -32.31
CA ASN A 405 5.51 -21.21 -31.97
C ASN A 405 4.65 -21.23 -30.70
N VAL A 406 5.06 -20.46 -29.71
CA VAL A 406 4.37 -20.40 -28.43
C VAL A 406 2.94 -19.85 -28.57
N PHE A 407 2.69 -18.94 -29.51
CA PHE A 407 1.36 -18.35 -29.71
C PHE A 407 0.41 -19.36 -30.36
N ASP A 408 0.88 -20.21 -31.31
CA ASP A 408 0.09 -21.31 -31.86
C ASP A 408 -0.28 -22.33 -30.78
N ALA A 409 0.67 -22.64 -29.88
CA ALA A 409 0.42 -23.52 -28.75
C ALA A 409 -0.59 -22.92 -27.77
N ALA A 410 -0.50 -21.59 -27.51
CA ALA A 410 -1.47 -20.88 -26.67
C ALA A 410 -2.87 -20.88 -27.29
N ILE A 411 -3.01 -20.64 -28.61
CA ILE A 411 -4.29 -20.71 -29.34
C ILE A 411 -4.89 -22.12 -29.27
N SER A 412 -4.07 -23.16 -29.51
CA SER A 412 -4.52 -24.54 -29.36
C SER A 412 -5.07 -24.83 -27.97
N HIS A 413 -4.34 -24.40 -26.93
CA HIS A 413 -4.76 -24.58 -25.55
C HIS A 413 -6.05 -23.81 -25.21
N LEU A 414 -6.18 -22.55 -25.65
CA LEU A 414 -7.41 -21.78 -25.50
C LEU A 414 -8.60 -22.49 -26.18
N GLY A 415 -8.34 -23.13 -27.33
CA GLY A 415 -9.30 -23.96 -28.04
C GLY A 415 -9.75 -25.19 -27.22
N GLU A 416 -8.80 -25.90 -26.61
CA GLU A 416 -9.05 -27.06 -25.74
C GLU A 416 -9.90 -26.68 -24.52
N LEU A 417 -9.55 -25.58 -23.85
CA LEU A 417 -10.31 -25.07 -22.70
C LEU A 417 -11.76 -24.73 -23.08
N ARG A 418 -11.97 -24.11 -24.22
CA ARG A 418 -13.30 -23.79 -24.75
C ARG A 418 -14.09 -25.06 -25.12
N ALA A 419 -13.43 -26.04 -25.74
CA ALA A 419 -14.04 -27.32 -26.06
C ALA A 419 -14.48 -28.08 -24.81
N ALA A 420 -13.76 -27.93 -23.70
CA ALA A 420 -14.14 -28.43 -22.40
C ALA A 420 -15.29 -27.60 -21.70
N SER A 421 -15.91 -26.68 -22.47
CA SER A 421 -17.01 -25.81 -21.99
C SER A 421 -16.67 -24.90 -20.82
N ARG A 422 -15.39 -24.56 -20.62
CA ARG A 422 -14.94 -23.61 -19.63
C ARG A 422 -15.09 -22.18 -20.11
N ARG A 423 -15.39 -21.27 -19.22
CA ARG A 423 -15.18 -19.82 -19.44
C ARG A 423 -13.68 -19.57 -19.47
N VAL A 424 -13.21 -18.90 -20.50
CA VAL A 424 -11.79 -18.62 -20.67
C VAL A 424 -11.55 -17.13 -20.57
N LEU A 425 -10.64 -16.73 -19.68
CA LEU A 425 -10.15 -15.37 -19.56
C LEU A 425 -8.67 -15.31 -19.95
N LEU A 426 -8.31 -14.29 -20.70
CA LEU A 426 -6.94 -13.90 -20.94
C LEU A 426 -6.63 -12.68 -20.09
N ALA A 427 -5.67 -12.80 -19.18
CA ALA A 427 -5.32 -11.78 -18.20
C ALA A 427 -3.94 -11.17 -18.47
N ALA A 428 -3.85 -9.85 -18.42
CA ALA A 428 -2.58 -9.13 -18.53
C ALA A 428 -2.45 -8.06 -17.44
N TRP A 429 -1.23 -7.60 -17.20
CA TRP A 429 -0.93 -6.65 -16.13
C TRP A 429 -1.37 -5.21 -16.44
N SER A 430 -1.51 -4.86 -17.70
CA SER A 430 -1.89 -3.51 -18.13
C SER A 430 -2.73 -3.54 -19.39
N GLU A 431 -3.45 -2.46 -19.68
CA GLU A 431 -4.20 -2.27 -20.91
C GLU A 431 -3.31 -2.46 -22.14
N GLY A 432 -2.15 -1.79 -22.18
CA GLY A 432 -1.21 -1.90 -23.30
C GLY A 432 -0.66 -3.31 -23.51
N ALA A 433 -0.36 -4.04 -22.41
CA ALA A 433 0.05 -5.44 -22.49
C ALA A 433 -1.07 -6.33 -23.03
N LEU A 434 -2.31 -6.10 -22.56
CA LEU A 434 -3.48 -6.84 -23.02
C LEU A 434 -3.74 -6.61 -24.52
N ASP A 435 -3.62 -5.37 -24.99
CA ASP A 435 -3.81 -5.03 -26.41
C ASP A 435 -2.75 -5.67 -27.30
N ARG A 436 -1.48 -5.63 -26.90
CA ARG A 436 -0.38 -6.29 -27.62
C ARG A 436 -0.58 -7.80 -27.71
N LEU A 437 -0.88 -8.42 -26.56
CA LEU A 437 -1.11 -9.86 -26.49
C LEU A 437 -2.31 -10.28 -27.35
N LYS A 438 -3.41 -9.52 -27.28
CA LYS A 438 -4.59 -9.71 -28.13
C LYS A 438 -4.22 -9.66 -29.61
N GLN A 439 -3.50 -8.62 -30.06
CA GLN A 439 -3.12 -8.42 -31.44
C GLN A 439 -2.32 -9.62 -31.98
N VAL A 440 -1.30 -10.05 -31.26
CA VAL A 440 -0.48 -11.20 -31.64
C VAL A 440 -1.31 -12.48 -31.72
N LEU A 441 -2.14 -12.73 -30.71
CA LEU A 441 -2.98 -13.94 -30.72
C LEU A 441 -4.06 -13.90 -31.85
N GLU A 442 -4.55 -12.71 -32.24
CA GLU A 442 -5.46 -12.56 -33.40
C GLU A 442 -4.78 -12.96 -34.70
N ASP A 443 -3.50 -12.61 -34.88
CA ASP A 443 -2.69 -13.02 -36.04
C ASP A 443 -2.48 -14.55 -36.11
N HIS A 444 -2.56 -15.22 -34.96
CA HIS A 444 -2.51 -16.69 -34.83
C HIS A 444 -3.90 -17.36 -34.74
N GLY A 445 -4.97 -16.61 -35.03
CA GLY A 445 -6.32 -17.16 -35.10
C GLY A 445 -7.10 -17.14 -33.79
N LEU A 446 -6.81 -16.20 -32.87
CA LEU A 446 -7.64 -15.97 -31.71
C LEU A 446 -9.09 -15.73 -32.13
N GLY A 447 -10.01 -16.44 -31.51
CA GLY A 447 -11.42 -16.33 -31.79
C GLY A 447 -12.02 -15.01 -31.27
N ARG A 448 -13.37 -14.97 -31.19
CA ARG A 448 -14.10 -13.80 -30.69
C ARG A 448 -13.69 -13.48 -29.26
N THR A 449 -13.43 -12.20 -28.99
CA THR A 449 -13.01 -11.70 -27.69
C THR A 449 -13.91 -10.56 -27.21
N ARG A 450 -14.03 -10.40 -25.89
CA ARG A 450 -14.72 -9.28 -25.25
C ARG A 450 -13.91 -8.79 -24.06
N ARG A 451 -13.71 -7.47 -23.95
CA ARG A 451 -13.16 -6.87 -22.73
C ARG A 451 -14.16 -6.95 -21.60
N ILE A 452 -13.67 -7.29 -20.43
CA ILE A 452 -14.43 -7.31 -19.18
C ILE A 452 -13.66 -6.56 -18.11
N ALA A 453 -14.33 -5.69 -17.40
CA ALA A 453 -13.75 -4.91 -16.31
C ALA A 453 -13.85 -5.63 -14.96
N SER A 454 -14.72 -6.63 -14.86
CA SER A 454 -14.96 -7.37 -13.63
C SER A 454 -15.54 -8.76 -13.89
N TRP A 455 -15.40 -9.66 -12.94
CA TRP A 455 -15.90 -11.03 -13.02
C TRP A 455 -17.42 -11.14 -13.31
N PRO A 456 -18.32 -10.34 -12.72
CA PRO A 456 -19.74 -10.38 -13.09
C PRO A 456 -19.99 -10.17 -14.58
N GLU A 457 -19.16 -9.39 -15.29
CA GLU A 457 -19.27 -9.18 -16.73
C GLU A 457 -18.90 -10.44 -17.53
N ALA A 458 -18.11 -11.34 -16.96
CA ALA A 458 -17.81 -12.62 -17.59
C ALA A 458 -19.07 -13.50 -17.77
N GLY A 459 -20.15 -13.22 -17.01
CA GLY A 459 -21.46 -13.81 -17.23
C GLY A 459 -22.13 -13.40 -18.54
N LEU A 460 -21.65 -12.32 -19.17
CA LEU A 460 -22.16 -11.80 -20.45
C LEU A 460 -21.41 -12.37 -21.67
N LEU A 461 -20.37 -13.16 -21.45
CA LEU A 461 -19.62 -13.81 -22.54
C LEU A 461 -20.50 -14.83 -23.26
N GLU A 462 -20.53 -14.73 -24.58
CA GLU A 462 -21.20 -15.70 -25.41
C GLU A 462 -20.44 -17.03 -25.43
N LYS A 463 -21.14 -18.11 -25.82
CA LYS A 463 -20.49 -19.42 -25.93
C LYS A 463 -19.33 -19.35 -26.94
N GLY A 464 -18.13 -19.64 -26.45
CA GLY A 464 -16.92 -19.61 -27.27
C GLY A 464 -16.25 -18.24 -27.37
N GLU A 465 -16.74 -17.24 -26.72
CA GLU A 465 -16.07 -15.92 -26.57
C GLU A 465 -15.04 -15.97 -25.44
N ILE A 466 -13.89 -15.31 -25.61
CA ILE A 466 -12.81 -15.23 -24.63
C ILE A 466 -12.87 -13.85 -23.96
N GLY A 467 -12.90 -13.81 -22.63
CA GLY A 467 -12.83 -12.57 -21.86
C GLY A 467 -11.41 -12.02 -21.80
N LEU A 468 -11.25 -10.74 -22.06
CA LEU A 468 -9.99 -10.02 -21.92
C LEU A 468 -10.03 -9.16 -20.67
N ALA A 469 -9.12 -9.38 -19.72
CA ALA A 469 -9.11 -8.71 -18.43
C ALA A 469 -7.76 -8.09 -18.09
N VAL A 470 -7.77 -6.89 -17.54
CA VAL A 470 -6.58 -6.32 -16.87
C VAL A 470 -6.57 -6.85 -15.44
N LEU A 471 -5.78 -7.90 -15.23
CA LEU A 471 -5.63 -8.58 -13.95
C LEU A 471 -4.20 -9.09 -13.82
N GLY A 472 -3.45 -8.51 -12.89
CA GLY A 472 -2.04 -8.84 -12.68
C GLY A 472 -1.86 -10.18 -11.97
N LEU A 473 -1.73 -11.25 -12.73
CA LEU A 473 -1.43 -12.59 -12.24
C LEU A 473 -0.03 -13.01 -12.67
N GLU A 474 0.72 -13.61 -11.76
CA GLU A 474 2.03 -14.22 -12.09
C GLU A 474 1.86 -15.51 -12.86
N GLN A 475 0.79 -16.23 -12.61
CA GLN A 475 0.45 -17.47 -13.30
C GLN A 475 -1.07 -17.61 -13.39
N GLY A 476 -1.55 -18.16 -14.49
CA GLY A 476 -2.95 -18.48 -14.67
C GLY A 476 -3.40 -19.66 -13.81
N PHE A 477 -4.69 -19.92 -13.81
CA PHE A 477 -5.27 -21.02 -13.04
C PHE A 477 -6.50 -21.61 -13.74
N GLU A 478 -6.83 -22.85 -13.37
CA GLU A 478 -8.00 -23.53 -13.84
C GLU A 478 -8.84 -24.04 -12.66
N LEU A 479 -10.14 -23.84 -12.79
CA LEU A 479 -11.18 -24.38 -11.93
C LEU A 479 -12.16 -25.20 -12.77
N GLU A 480 -13.19 -25.80 -12.17
CA GLU A 480 -14.17 -26.63 -12.90
C GLU A 480 -14.72 -25.89 -14.14
N ASP A 481 -15.25 -24.66 -13.95
CA ASP A 481 -15.95 -23.88 -14.99
C ASP A 481 -15.14 -22.68 -15.53
N LEU A 482 -13.97 -22.41 -15.00
CA LEU A 482 -13.17 -21.22 -15.31
C LEU A 482 -11.72 -21.60 -15.61
N ALA A 483 -11.16 -21.04 -16.66
CA ALA A 483 -9.73 -21.02 -16.90
C ALA A 483 -9.27 -19.59 -17.13
N VAL A 484 -8.25 -19.19 -16.41
CA VAL A 484 -7.57 -17.90 -16.61
C VAL A 484 -6.17 -18.19 -17.11
N VAL A 485 -5.84 -17.69 -18.30
CA VAL A 485 -4.50 -17.76 -18.88
C VAL A 485 -3.85 -16.40 -18.69
N ALA A 486 -2.75 -16.36 -17.97
CA ALA A 486 -2.02 -15.12 -17.73
C ALA A 486 -1.03 -14.81 -18.86
N GLU A 487 -0.76 -13.53 -19.07
CA GLU A 487 0.27 -13.06 -20.00
C GLU A 487 1.61 -13.77 -19.75
N GLN A 488 1.99 -13.95 -18.47
CA GLN A 488 3.24 -14.59 -18.09
C GLN A 488 3.30 -16.09 -18.38
N ASP A 489 2.17 -16.78 -18.41
CA ASP A 489 2.13 -18.19 -18.85
C ASP A 489 2.66 -18.33 -20.28
N ILE A 490 2.27 -17.41 -21.16
CA ILE A 490 2.60 -17.41 -22.59
C ILE A 490 3.99 -16.81 -22.82
N LEU A 491 4.25 -15.61 -22.31
CA LEU A 491 5.46 -14.83 -22.60
C LEU A 491 6.63 -15.15 -21.66
N GLY A 492 6.37 -15.79 -20.51
CA GLY A 492 7.36 -16.02 -19.45
C GLY A 492 7.46 -14.85 -18.47
N ASP A 493 8.36 -15.00 -17.52
CA ASP A 493 8.57 -13.99 -16.49
C ASP A 493 8.99 -12.66 -17.11
N ARG A 494 8.39 -11.59 -16.65
CA ARG A 494 8.83 -10.25 -17.01
C ARG A 494 10.25 -10.04 -16.45
N LEU A 495 11.21 -9.80 -17.33
CA LEU A 495 12.57 -9.41 -16.94
C LEU A 495 12.59 -8.07 -16.20
N ILE A 496 11.53 -7.31 -16.30
CA ILE A 496 11.31 -6.07 -15.57
C ILE A 496 10.15 -6.30 -14.60
N ARG A 497 10.46 -6.41 -13.32
CA ARG A 497 9.46 -6.16 -12.28
C ARG A 497 8.87 -4.78 -12.57
N ALA A 498 7.53 -4.69 -12.73
CA ALA A 498 6.86 -3.40 -12.84
C ALA A 498 7.49 -2.46 -11.82
N LYS A 499 8.10 -1.36 -12.29
CA LYS A 499 8.59 -0.34 -11.37
C LYS A 499 7.37 0.05 -10.56
N LYS A 500 7.27 -0.44 -9.30
CA LYS A 500 6.41 0.19 -8.33
C LYS A 500 6.68 1.68 -8.54
N ARG A 501 5.66 2.50 -8.76
CA ARG A 501 5.78 3.92 -8.49
C ARG A 501 6.25 3.99 -7.05
N LYS A 502 7.58 4.03 -6.89
CA LYS A 502 8.19 4.19 -5.58
C LYS A 502 7.66 5.53 -5.10
N PRO A 503 7.07 5.62 -3.92
CA PRO A 503 6.98 6.91 -3.26
C PRO A 503 8.39 7.50 -3.36
N LYS A 504 8.53 8.75 -3.74
CA LYS A 504 9.83 9.39 -3.97
C LYS A 504 10.86 9.12 -2.86
N GLY A 505 10.43 8.88 -1.61
CA GLY A 505 11.30 8.51 -0.48
C GLY A 505 11.93 7.11 -0.52
N SER A 506 11.29 6.08 -1.09
CA SER A 506 11.86 4.70 -1.05
C SER A 506 12.99 4.45 -2.07
N ALA A 507 13.13 5.31 -3.08
CA ALA A 507 14.25 5.24 -4.03
C ALA A 507 15.56 5.68 -3.36
N PHE A 508 15.48 6.64 -2.43
CA PHE A 508 16.63 7.20 -1.74
C PHE A 508 17.22 6.25 -0.70
N LEU A 509 16.39 5.49 0.02
CA LEU A 509 16.87 4.48 0.98
C LEU A 509 17.74 3.39 0.31
N THR A 510 17.50 3.09 -0.97
CA THR A 510 18.31 2.10 -1.71
C THR A 510 19.65 2.69 -2.18
N GLU A 511 19.73 4.01 -2.44
CA GLU A 511 20.98 4.70 -2.78
C GLU A 511 21.88 4.91 -1.56
N VAL A 512 21.29 5.11 -0.38
CA VAL A 512 22.03 5.32 0.87
C VAL A 512 22.52 4.02 1.48
N ALA A 513 21.80 2.92 1.32
CA ALA A 513 22.33 1.60 1.67
C ALA A 513 23.61 1.23 0.89
N GLY A 514 23.96 2.01 -0.13
CA GLY A 514 25.18 1.88 -0.92
C GLY A 514 26.25 2.96 -0.66
N LEU A 515 26.03 3.91 0.26
CA LEU A 515 27.04 4.89 0.64
C LEU A 515 28.02 4.27 1.65
N ALA A 516 29.29 4.24 1.27
CA ALA A 516 30.37 3.85 2.16
C ALA A 516 31.03 5.10 2.77
N GLU A 517 31.61 4.96 3.97
CA GLU A 517 32.42 6.00 4.58
C GLU A 517 33.57 6.41 3.64
N GLY A 518 33.69 7.70 3.37
CA GLY A 518 34.66 8.23 2.41
C GLY A 518 34.10 8.60 1.05
N ASP A 519 32.88 8.16 0.72
CA ASP A 519 32.24 8.48 -0.55
C ASP A 519 32.04 9.99 -0.75
N LEU A 520 32.21 10.44 -2.00
CA LEU A 520 31.86 11.79 -2.39
C LEU A 520 30.36 11.89 -2.68
N VAL A 521 29.72 12.91 -2.11
CA VAL A 521 28.30 13.20 -2.29
C VAL A 521 28.10 14.65 -2.70
N VAL A 522 27.03 14.91 -3.44
CA VAL A 522 26.64 16.26 -3.84
C VAL A 522 25.38 16.65 -3.09
N HIS A 523 25.48 17.66 -2.26
CA HIS A 523 24.32 18.30 -1.65
C HIS A 523 23.76 19.37 -2.59
N VAL A 524 22.43 19.39 -2.77
CA VAL A 524 21.75 20.31 -3.71
C VAL A 524 22.17 21.78 -3.49
N ASP A 525 22.32 22.22 -2.24
CA ASP A 525 22.61 23.62 -1.90
C ASP A 525 24.07 23.89 -1.53
N HIS A 526 24.82 22.88 -1.09
CA HIS A 526 26.16 23.05 -0.55
C HIS A 526 27.27 22.46 -1.44
N GLY A 527 26.93 21.70 -2.48
CA GLY A 527 27.89 21.14 -3.41
C GLY A 527 28.55 19.86 -2.93
N ILE A 528 29.79 19.62 -3.39
CA ILE A 528 30.49 18.36 -3.18
C ILE A 528 31.07 18.30 -1.77
N GLY A 529 30.65 17.32 -1.00
CA GLY A 529 31.15 16.95 0.33
C GLY A 529 31.57 15.49 0.38
N ARG A 530 32.21 15.07 1.47
CA ARG A 530 32.61 13.69 1.74
C ARG A 530 31.72 13.13 2.86
N PHE A 531 31.09 12.00 2.64
CA PHE A 531 30.33 11.29 3.65
C PHE A 531 31.28 10.60 4.63
N ILE A 532 31.07 10.82 5.94
CA ILE A 532 31.90 10.27 7.00
C ILE A 532 31.19 9.13 7.72
N GLY A 533 29.87 9.18 7.84
CA GLY A 533 29.08 8.18 8.54
C GLY A 533 27.76 8.73 9.05
N LEU A 534 27.00 7.87 9.71
CA LEU A 534 25.76 8.22 10.42
C LEU A 534 26.11 8.64 11.85
N LYS A 535 25.51 9.73 12.31
CA LYS A 535 25.69 10.23 13.67
C LYS A 535 24.40 10.81 14.23
N THR A 536 24.03 10.36 15.41
CA THR A 536 22.89 10.95 16.12
C THR A 536 23.35 12.25 16.80
N ILE A 537 22.71 13.36 16.47
CA ILE A 537 22.97 14.68 17.10
C ILE A 537 21.71 15.21 17.77
N GLN A 538 21.88 16.01 18.81
CA GLN A 538 20.78 16.77 19.41
C GLN A 538 20.60 18.10 18.68
N ALA A 539 19.47 18.30 18.01
CA ALA A 539 19.09 19.57 17.42
C ALA A 539 17.68 19.96 17.90
N ALA A 540 17.51 21.22 18.30
CA ALA A 540 16.24 21.78 18.79
C ALA A 540 15.59 20.95 19.92
N GLY A 541 16.38 20.27 20.75
CA GLY A 541 15.91 19.48 21.89
C GLY A 541 15.42 18.06 21.54
N ALA A 542 15.60 17.61 20.30
CA ALA A 542 15.32 16.24 19.85
C ALA A 542 16.57 15.58 19.24
N PRO A 543 16.78 14.26 19.41
CA PRO A 543 17.81 13.53 18.70
C PRO A 543 17.42 13.32 17.23
N HIS A 544 18.35 13.59 16.32
CA HIS A 544 18.20 13.36 14.90
C HIS A 544 19.35 12.48 14.42
N ASP A 545 19.01 11.41 13.71
CA ASP A 545 20.00 10.62 13.00
C ASP A 545 20.37 11.39 11.73
N CYS A 546 21.65 11.78 11.63
CA CYS A 546 22.16 12.63 10.58
C CYS A 546 23.32 11.96 9.84
N LEU A 547 23.42 12.27 8.56
CA LEU A 547 24.60 12.01 7.76
C LEU A 547 25.65 13.10 8.08
N GLU A 548 26.81 12.71 8.54
CA GLU A 548 27.94 13.63 8.74
C GLU A 548 28.68 13.80 7.41
N LEU A 549 28.68 15.03 6.88
CA LEU A 549 29.36 15.41 5.65
C LEU A 549 30.47 16.38 5.97
N VAL A 550 31.67 16.16 5.41
CA VAL A 550 32.82 17.05 5.55
C VAL A 550 33.09 17.77 4.23
N TYR A 551 33.28 19.07 4.31
CA TYR A 551 33.55 20.00 3.22
C TYR A 551 34.99 20.52 3.24
N GLN A 552 35.36 21.35 2.23
CA GLN A 552 36.68 21.95 2.17
C GLN A 552 36.98 22.77 3.45
N GLY A 553 38.15 22.56 4.04
CA GLY A 553 38.56 23.22 5.27
C GLY A 553 38.18 22.46 6.56
N GLY A 554 37.51 21.31 6.44
CA GLY A 554 37.07 20.50 7.58
C GLY A 554 35.73 20.92 8.15
N ASP A 555 35.01 21.84 7.48
CA ASP A 555 33.64 22.23 7.88
C ASP A 555 32.70 21.03 7.79
N LYS A 556 31.83 20.90 8.79
CA LYS A 556 30.88 19.76 8.90
C LYS A 556 29.45 20.21 8.70
N LEU A 557 28.73 19.43 7.91
CA LEU A 557 27.27 19.52 7.76
C LEU A 557 26.65 18.24 8.30
N TYR A 558 25.67 18.38 9.17
CA TYR A 558 24.86 17.29 9.66
C TYR A 558 23.50 17.36 8.96
N LEU A 559 23.28 16.44 8.02
CA LEU A 559 22.03 16.37 7.27
C LEU A 559 21.13 15.30 7.92
N PRO A 560 19.94 15.67 8.43
CA PRO A 560 18.99 14.69 8.91
C PRO A 560 18.69 13.64 7.84
N VAL A 561 18.54 12.37 8.25
CA VAL A 561 18.29 11.25 7.33
C VAL A 561 17.00 11.45 6.55
N GLU A 562 16.03 12.16 7.12
CA GLU A 562 14.78 12.53 6.46
C GLU A 562 14.98 13.42 5.22
N ASN A 563 16.08 14.17 5.16
CA ASN A 563 16.40 15.08 4.06
C ASN A 563 17.42 14.50 3.08
N ILE A 564 17.52 13.19 3.03
CA ILE A 564 18.51 12.47 2.24
C ILE A 564 18.33 12.67 0.73
N GLU A 565 17.12 13.04 0.28
CA GLU A 565 16.82 13.42 -1.10
C GLU A 565 17.62 14.65 -1.58
N LEU A 566 18.20 15.41 -0.66
CA LEU A 566 19.10 16.52 -0.98
C LEU A 566 20.50 16.06 -1.38
N LEU A 567 20.81 14.74 -1.23
CA LEU A 567 22.10 14.15 -1.58
C LEU A 567 22.01 13.25 -2.80
N THR A 568 23.05 13.29 -3.60
CA THR A 568 23.32 12.32 -4.67
C THR A 568 24.77 11.88 -4.61
N ARG A 569 25.05 10.60 -4.90
CA ARG A 569 26.42 10.10 -4.97
C ARG A 569 27.15 10.75 -6.13
N TYR A 570 28.40 11.17 -5.92
CA TYR A 570 29.23 11.82 -6.93
C TYR A 570 30.22 10.82 -7.52
N GLY A 571 30.01 10.45 -8.79
CA GLY A 571 30.97 9.67 -9.58
C GLY A 571 31.16 8.20 -9.13
N SER A 572 32.10 7.53 -9.79
CA SER A 572 32.67 6.24 -9.38
C SER A 572 33.89 6.43 -8.51
N ASP A 573 34.25 5.45 -7.71
CA ASP A 573 35.16 5.43 -6.55
C ASP A 573 36.58 6.05 -6.69
N GLU A 574 36.97 6.63 -7.81
CA GLU A 574 38.33 7.12 -8.07
C GLU A 574 38.42 8.62 -8.48
N SER A 575 37.41 9.44 -8.18
CA SER A 575 37.49 10.84 -8.59
C SER A 575 38.18 11.70 -7.53
N ASP A 576 39.34 12.31 -7.91
CA ASP A 576 40.03 13.40 -7.19
C ASP A 576 39.20 14.71 -7.19
N ALA A 577 37.90 14.62 -6.90
CA ALA A 577 37.05 15.80 -6.90
C ALA A 577 37.36 16.69 -5.68
N GLN A 578 37.65 17.95 -5.94
CA GLN A 578 37.87 18.94 -4.90
C GLN A 578 36.56 19.23 -4.15
N LEU A 579 36.60 19.11 -2.82
CA LEU A 579 35.44 19.42 -1.96
C LEU A 579 35.07 20.91 -2.09
N ASP A 580 33.79 21.21 -2.12
CA ASP A 580 33.29 22.58 -2.09
C ASP A 580 33.40 23.19 -0.68
N LYS A 581 33.44 24.52 -0.59
CA LYS A 581 33.42 25.22 0.70
C LYS A 581 31.99 25.39 1.16
N LEU A 582 31.68 24.93 2.38
CA LEU A 582 30.37 25.09 2.98
C LEU A 582 29.96 26.57 3.08
N GLY A 583 28.78 26.93 2.59
CA GLY A 583 28.33 28.34 2.52
C GLY A 583 29.01 29.20 1.47
N GLY A 584 29.86 28.62 0.60
CA GLY A 584 30.56 29.34 -0.45
C GLY A 584 29.66 29.67 -1.65
N VAL A 585 29.94 30.82 -2.31
CA VAL A 585 29.20 31.27 -3.52
C VAL A 585 29.54 30.47 -4.79
N ALA A 586 30.65 29.74 -4.78
CA ALA A 586 31.18 29.04 -5.96
C ALA A 586 30.21 27.96 -6.49
N TRP A 587 29.59 27.19 -5.60
CA TRP A 587 28.57 26.17 -5.96
C TRP A 587 27.34 26.80 -6.61
N GLY A 588 26.80 27.87 -6.01
CA GLY A 588 25.66 28.61 -6.56
C GLY A 588 25.93 29.15 -7.97
N ALA A 589 27.16 29.72 -8.20
CA ALA A 589 27.56 30.19 -9.52
C ALA A 589 27.73 29.05 -10.55
N ARG A 590 28.24 27.88 -10.12
CA ARG A 590 28.36 26.69 -10.96
C ARG A 590 26.99 26.15 -11.35
N LYS A 591 26.06 26.06 -10.38
CA LYS A 591 24.66 25.64 -10.57
C LYS A 591 23.91 26.58 -11.53
N ALA A 592 24.08 27.90 -11.38
CA ALA A 592 23.49 28.90 -12.28
C ALA A 592 23.98 28.78 -13.72
N ARG A 593 25.31 28.60 -13.92
CA ARG A 593 25.90 28.37 -15.26
C ARG A 593 25.38 27.09 -15.90
N MET A 594 25.27 26.01 -15.12
CA MET A 594 24.73 24.73 -15.60
C MET A 594 23.25 24.85 -15.98
N LYS A 595 22.42 25.48 -15.15
CA LYS A 595 21.02 25.77 -15.46
C LYS A 595 20.84 26.57 -16.75
N LYS A 596 21.70 27.56 -16.98
CA LYS A 596 21.69 28.34 -18.24
C LYS A 596 22.01 27.44 -19.43
N ARG A 597 23.04 26.60 -19.33
CA ARG A 597 23.44 25.68 -20.41
C ARG A 597 22.35 24.61 -20.68
N ILE A 598 21.73 24.06 -19.64
CA ILE A 598 20.61 23.12 -19.79
C ILE A 598 19.43 23.81 -20.50
N ARG A 599 19.12 25.06 -20.17
CA ARG A 599 18.06 25.83 -20.84
C ARG A 599 18.36 26.04 -22.32
N GLU A 600 19.59 26.38 -22.66
CA GLU A 600 20.06 26.53 -24.06
C GLU A 600 19.92 25.23 -24.85
N ILE A 601 20.28 24.08 -24.22
CA ILE A 601 20.09 22.74 -24.82
C ILE A 601 18.61 22.41 -24.97
N ALA A 602 17.80 22.68 -23.95
CA ALA A 602 16.34 22.45 -23.99
C ALA A 602 15.68 23.28 -25.10
N ASP A 603 16.05 24.54 -25.27
CA ASP A 603 15.55 25.39 -26.36
C ASP A 603 15.88 24.82 -27.75
N GLN A 604 17.09 24.24 -27.91
CA GLN A 604 17.48 23.57 -29.17
C GLN A 604 16.66 22.27 -29.37
N LEU A 605 16.45 21.47 -28.32
CA LEU A 605 15.65 20.25 -28.39
C LEU A 605 14.18 20.56 -28.72
N ILE A 606 13.59 21.59 -28.09
CA ILE A 606 12.23 22.05 -28.38
C ILE A 606 12.09 22.47 -29.85
N LYS A 607 13.05 23.24 -30.37
CA LYS A 607 13.08 23.63 -31.81
C LYS A 607 13.17 22.41 -32.72
N THR A 608 14.00 21.43 -32.38
CA THR A 608 14.15 20.20 -33.15
C THR A 608 12.87 19.35 -33.09
N ALA A 609 12.24 19.24 -31.89
CA ALA A 609 10.97 18.53 -31.72
C ALA A 609 9.83 19.21 -32.50
N ALA A 610 9.74 20.54 -32.47
CA ALA A 610 8.75 21.29 -33.24
C ALA A 610 8.97 21.10 -34.77
N ALA A 611 10.22 21.12 -35.23
CA ALA A 611 10.54 20.84 -36.63
C ALA A 611 10.19 19.41 -37.04
N ARG A 612 10.32 18.43 -36.13
CA ARG A 612 9.88 17.03 -36.37
C ARG A 612 8.35 16.94 -36.49
N LEU A 613 7.61 17.61 -35.64
CA LEU A 613 6.13 17.62 -35.67
C LEU A 613 5.59 18.22 -36.99
N LEU A 614 6.32 19.15 -37.61
CA LEU A 614 5.95 19.77 -38.88
C LEU A 614 6.35 18.94 -40.11
N ARG A 615 7.20 17.92 -39.94
CA ARG A 615 7.62 17.06 -41.05
C ARG A 615 6.64 15.92 -41.25
N THR A 616 6.16 15.76 -42.45
CA THR A 616 5.44 14.55 -42.90
C THR A 616 6.46 13.44 -43.17
N ALA A 617 6.37 12.35 -42.42
CA ALA A 617 7.15 11.14 -42.67
C ALA A 617 6.38 10.16 -43.57
N PRO A 618 7.08 9.35 -44.39
CA PRO A 618 6.44 8.26 -45.11
C PRO A 618 5.82 7.30 -44.08
N ARG A 619 4.58 6.89 -44.35
CA ARG A 619 3.93 5.83 -43.56
C ARG A 619 4.46 4.48 -44.02
N TYR A 620 5.13 3.79 -43.14
CA TYR A 620 5.50 2.39 -43.33
C TYR A 620 4.41 1.51 -42.70
N THR A 621 3.94 0.52 -43.46
CA THR A 621 3.10 -0.53 -42.86
C THR A 621 4.04 -1.49 -42.12
N PRO A 622 3.81 -1.75 -40.83
CA PRO A 622 4.59 -2.75 -40.11
C PRO A 622 4.52 -4.09 -40.83
N PRO A 623 5.62 -4.85 -40.89
CA PRO A 623 5.56 -6.21 -41.42
C PRO A 623 4.65 -7.04 -40.50
N GLU A 624 3.72 -7.80 -41.12
CA GLU A 624 2.77 -8.65 -40.42
C GLU A 624 3.49 -9.82 -39.71
N GLY A 625 2.91 -10.27 -38.58
CA GLY A 625 3.29 -11.51 -37.90
C GLY A 625 4.55 -11.38 -37.04
N LEU A 626 5.73 -11.64 -37.58
CA LEU A 626 7.00 -11.68 -36.82
C LEU A 626 7.34 -10.40 -36.06
N TYR A 627 6.90 -9.25 -36.55
CA TYR A 627 7.11 -7.97 -35.89
C TYR A 627 6.24 -7.85 -34.62
N ASP A 628 5.00 -8.29 -34.68
CA ASP A 628 4.08 -8.26 -33.55
C ASP A 628 4.48 -9.28 -32.48
N GLU A 629 4.98 -10.45 -32.89
CA GLU A 629 5.60 -11.40 -31.96
C GLU A 629 6.83 -10.82 -31.26
N PHE A 630 7.69 -10.14 -32.00
CA PHE A 630 8.85 -9.45 -31.42
C PHE A 630 8.40 -8.38 -30.40
N ARG A 631 7.41 -7.56 -30.74
CA ARG A 631 6.87 -6.53 -29.83
C ARG A 631 6.26 -7.15 -28.58
N ALA A 632 5.51 -8.26 -28.69
CA ALA A 632 4.92 -8.93 -27.56
C ALA A 632 5.98 -9.52 -26.59
N ARG A 633 7.12 -9.98 -27.15
CA ARG A 633 8.25 -10.52 -26.37
C ARG A 633 9.22 -9.43 -25.87
N PHE A 634 9.05 -8.18 -26.31
CA PHE A 634 9.97 -7.11 -25.95
C PHE A 634 9.92 -6.84 -24.43
N PRO A 635 11.06 -6.98 -23.70
CA PRO A 635 11.05 -7.01 -22.23
C PRO A 635 10.88 -5.64 -21.56
N TYR A 636 10.80 -4.56 -22.33
CA TYR A 636 10.72 -3.21 -21.81
C TYR A 636 9.36 -2.59 -22.10
N GLU A 637 8.85 -1.79 -21.15
CA GLU A 637 7.67 -0.95 -21.40
C GLU A 637 8.06 0.21 -22.34
N GLU A 638 7.20 0.47 -23.32
CA GLU A 638 7.35 1.62 -24.19
C GLU A 638 7.13 2.89 -23.34
N THR A 639 7.99 3.87 -23.53
CA THR A 639 7.79 5.22 -22.95
C THR A 639 6.86 6.00 -23.87
N ASP A 640 5.96 6.79 -23.28
CA ASP A 640 5.04 7.69 -23.99
C ASP A 640 5.76 8.70 -24.90
#